data_d2cb255ce6cf1e9ffa8a85992ad67001
#
_entry.id   d2cb255ce6cf1e9ffa8a85992ad67001
#
_cell.length_a   1.000
_cell.length_b   1.000
_cell.length_c   1.000
_cell.angle_alpha   90.00
_cell.angle_beta   90.00
_cell.angle_gamma   90.00
#
_symmetry.space_group_name_H-M   'P 1'
#
loop_
_entity.id
_entity.type
_entity.pdbx_description
1 polymer ?
#
loop_
_entity_poly.entity_id
_entity_poly.type
_entity_poly.pdbx_seq_one_letter_code
_entity_poly.pdbx_strand_id
1 'polypeptide(L)'
;MADFHFSVLSGAAAAESDDTRLLDVLDRALGAAAGPLRWKSLRSGMWAHVRPENGECPQQGWKLHVSATPASAQDVLARSLPVLLAGRSMFKFAATRDHVAAMNARNTSRGHSGKFITVYPVDDDEAVRLAAELHVATAGLPGPRILSDRPYGPGSLVHYRYGAFVEVRRITNDGFYAWMILDPDGNPVEDRRGATYTPPPWAACPFPQDVPPTEKQNDTDAGDSTESTRKSTTENGAVRNGKGVRIGSRFTVHEAIRHTNKGGVYRATDTETGEAIVIKEGRPHVDVDAKGRDTRDRLRTEARVLEAVDALGIAPRPVALFAQAGHLFLAEEMIPGTSLRQWIADVIGDAGWGPHVPPVLEMCGRLADLMAKAHEAGLIVRDFNPSNIMVRPDGAPVMIDLELALTADDGEREGMRVGTPGYSAPEQMSGAAPDPAADYFALGATLCHVLTGGPPYFLDESPAARPLSERLAEWLAARTLDLDLPGSLAPLLLGLMADEPGRRWTPHRAREALARMRPDHAAGSPGTQRGPVEPDGGASRAARPPSLRQQCRLSVAGIVDQLITTMDPESAETLWPASCVHGAPDPCCLQHGAAGTLGALTRCYEVEAEPRLAEAIAGAGHWILRRLDEDGGRPPGLYFGTAGAAWAVLDAGLALADADLVEGALAVADRLPEAVPSPDVTHGTAGLGFTALHLWSRTGRARFAERARAAADALAETVQEQEGGLDWSTPAEIESKLAGRRYYGFAHGVSGVGSFLLACAGSVGGDAHRALASRVGETLLDTMIDTGRSAMWAASSGDIATAPYWCHGSAGIGGFLGRLGRATGDGRFLRAAEMSARAVMDNRWRAILGQCHGLAGNGDFLLDMAALTGAERYRDDAWRLAQVILANRAHRGARVVFPDEQGGVSTSWGDGLGGILGFLVRLQHGTSRLWTADDAAAHPADGAEPSIAGRVS
;
A
#
# COMPACT_ATOMS: atom_id res chain seq x y z
N MET A 1 -6.50 4.42 -9.90
CA MET A 1 -6.02 5.12 -8.69
C MET A 1 -5.93 4.06 -7.60
N ALA A 2 -4.74 3.72 -7.15
CA ALA A 2 -4.61 2.90 -5.96
C ALA A 2 -5.30 3.67 -4.83
N ASP A 3 -6.29 3.06 -4.21
CA ASP A 3 -6.92 3.60 -3.02
C ASP A 3 -5.84 3.66 -1.93
N PHE A 4 -5.35 4.87 -1.65
CA PHE A 4 -4.55 5.12 -0.46
C PHE A 4 -5.46 4.92 0.77
N HIS A 5 -5.75 3.66 1.08
CA HIS A 5 -6.22 3.30 2.39
C HIS A 5 -5.00 3.34 3.32
N PHE A 6 -4.77 4.50 3.94
CA PHE A 6 -4.08 4.50 5.22
C PHE A 6 -4.88 3.58 6.15
N SER A 7 -4.50 2.30 6.19
CA SER A 7 -4.97 1.43 7.24
C SER A 7 -4.39 2.01 8.53
N VAL A 8 -5.26 2.57 9.35
CA VAL A 8 -4.91 2.94 10.73
C VAL A 8 -4.18 1.76 11.34
N LEU A 9 -2.90 1.95 11.62
CA LEU A 9 -2.02 1.19 12.52
C LEU A 9 -2.59 -0.18 13.01
N SER A 10 -2.71 -1.14 12.13
CA SER A 10 -2.76 -2.54 12.51
C SER A 10 -1.40 -3.23 12.25
N GLY A 11 -0.40 -2.47 11.81
CA GLY A 11 0.96 -2.91 11.53
C GLY A 11 2.03 -2.33 12.45
N ALA A 12 1.67 -1.55 13.48
CA ALA A 12 2.57 -1.45 14.62
C ALA A 12 2.64 -2.85 15.18
N ALA A 13 3.81 -3.51 15.11
CA ALA A 13 4.13 -4.63 15.99
C ALA A 13 3.57 -4.24 17.37
N ALA A 14 2.50 -4.91 17.80
CA ALA A 14 1.90 -4.63 19.09
C ALA A 14 3.09 -4.74 20.05
N ALA A 15 3.47 -3.61 20.64
CA ALA A 15 4.51 -3.60 21.66
C ALA A 15 4.17 -4.76 22.57
N GLU A 16 5.15 -5.61 22.91
CA GLU A 16 4.90 -6.81 23.72
C GLU A 16 3.99 -6.39 24.85
N SER A 17 2.72 -6.73 24.73
CA SER A 17 1.74 -6.41 25.77
C SER A 17 2.07 -7.31 26.96
N ASP A 18 2.28 -6.73 28.12
CA ASP A 18 2.49 -7.44 29.38
C ASP A 18 1.21 -8.14 29.89
N ASP A 19 0.12 -8.13 29.11
CA ASP A 19 -1.14 -8.79 29.47
C ASP A 19 -1.01 -10.33 29.36
N THR A 20 -0.70 -10.97 30.48
CA THR A 20 -0.57 -12.44 30.60
C THR A 20 -1.89 -13.15 30.92
N ARG A 21 -2.98 -12.43 31.14
CA ARG A 21 -4.24 -13.00 31.69
C ARG A 21 -4.77 -14.20 30.92
N LEU A 22 -4.67 -14.22 29.59
CA LEU A 22 -5.11 -15.36 28.78
C LEU A 22 -4.16 -16.55 28.91
N LEU A 23 -2.86 -16.32 29.01
CA LEU A 23 -1.85 -17.36 29.26
C LEU A 23 -2.00 -17.94 30.66
N ASP A 24 -2.29 -17.12 31.68
CA ASP A 24 -2.55 -17.59 33.05
C ASP A 24 -3.79 -18.50 33.12
N VAL A 25 -4.80 -18.26 32.25
CA VAL A 25 -5.97 -19.15 32.12
C VAL A 25 -5.54 -20.50 31.53
N LEU A 26 -4.71 -20.48 30.49
CA LEU A 26 -4.16 -21.70 29.89
C LEU A 26 -3.33 -22.48 30.88
N ASP A 27 -2.39 -21.85 31.60
CA ASP A 27 -1.48 -22.53 32.55
C ASP A 27 -2.23 -23.21 33.68
N ARG A 28 -3.28 -22.55 34.22
CA ARG A 28 -4.16 -23.17 35.22
C ARG A 28 -4.90 -24.37 34.64
N ALA A 29 -5.41 -24.29 33.43
CA ALA A 29 -6.11 -25.39 32.78
C ALA A 29 -5.18 -26.57 32.47
N LEU A 30 -3.96 -26.30 32.00
CA LEU A 30 -2.94 -27.33 31.79
C LEU A 30 -2.51 -28.02 33.12
N GLY A 31 -2.38 -27.26 34.21
CA GLY A 31 -2.07 -27.79 35.53
C GLY A 31 -3.20 -28.64 36.14
N ALA A 32 -4.45 -28.37 35.74
CA ALA A 32 -5.64 -29.12 36.21
C ALA A 32 -6.01 -30.28 35.28
N ALA A 33 -5.44 -30.39 34.09
CA ALA A 33 -5.77 -31.40 33.09
C ALA A 33 -5.31 -32.81 33.59
N ALA A 34 -6.26 -33.63 34.02
CA ALA A 34 -6.04 -34.99 34.54
C ALA A 34 -6.08 -36.09 33.45
N GLY A 35 -6.02 -35.70 32.15
CA GLY A 35 -6.13 -36.60 31.02
C GLY A 35 -4.85 -37.38 30.70
N PRO A 36 -4.93 -38.44 29.88
CA PRO A 36 -3.77 -39.25 29.48
C PRO A 36 -2.80 -38.50 28.52
N LEU A 37 -3.20 -37.38 27.93
CA LEU A 37 -2.40 -36.61 27.02
C LEU A 37 -1.60 -35.53 27.75
N ARG A 38 -0.32 -35.43 27.42
CA ARG A 38 0.52 -34.29 27.82
C ARG A 38 0.43 -33.22 26.75
N TRP A 39 0.31 -31.96 27.17
CA TRP A 39 0.17 -30.82 26.30
C TRP A 39 1.41 -29.92 26.35
N LYS A 40 1.81 -29.39 25.22
CA LYS A 40 2.86 -28.38 25.10
C LYS A 40 2.26 -27.08 24.58
N SER A 41 2.71 -25.95 25.13
CA SER A 41 2.36 -24.62 24.67
C SER A 41 3.60 -23.89 24.19
N LEU A 42 3.44 -23.07 23.12
CA LEU A 42 4.47 -22.21 22.54
C LEU A 42 3.85 -20.89 22.14
N ARG A 43 4.43 -19.77 22.60
CA ARG A 43 4.07 -18.43 22.10
C ARG A 43 4.90 -18.11 20.88
N SER A 44 4.24 -17.67 19.80
CA SER A 44 4.87 -17.19 18.57
C SER A 44 4.09 -15.98 18.04
N GLY A 45 4.71 -14.81 18.10
CA GLY A 45 4.05 -13.55 17.73
C GLY A 45 2.77 -13.32 18.54
N MET A 46 1.67 -13.08 17.84
CA MET A 46 0.35 -12.85 18.45
C MET A 46 -0.34 -14.11 18.96
N TRP A 47 0.19 -15.30 18.70
CA TRP A 47 -0.48 -16.56 18.94
C TRP A 47 0.12 -17.35 20.09
N ALA A 48 -0.73 -17.99 20.88
CA ALA A 48 -0.38 -19.10 21.76
C ALA A 48 -0.83 -20.41 21.10
N HIS A 49 0.11 -21.26 20.73
CA HIS A 49 -0.11 -22.58 20.15
C HIS A 49 -0.15 -23.64 21.24
N VAL A 50 -1.12 -24.54 21.20
CA VAL A 50 -1.29 -25.61 22.16
C VAL A 50 -1.48 -26.92 21.40
N ARG A 51 -0.64 -27.92 21.68
CA ARG A 51 -0.67 -29.22 21.00
C ARG A 51 -0.41 -30.38 21.96
N PRO A 52 -0.97 -31.55 21.68
CA PRO A 52 -0.57 -32.78 22.35
C PRO A 52 0.91 -33.10 22.07
N GLU A 53 1.64 -33.63 23.02
CA GLU A 53 3.08 -33.92 22.90
C GLU A 53 3.42 -34.84 21.72
N ASN A 54 2.56 -35.80 21.43
CA ASN A 54 2.68 -36.77 20.33
C ASN A 54 1.48 -36.71 19.35
N GLY A 55 0.83 -35.54 19.24
CA GLY A 55 -0.34 -35.39 18.37
C GLY A 55 0.05 -35.22 16.91
N GLU A 56 -0.66 -35.88 16.01
CA GLU A 56 -0.61 -35.66 14.57
C GLU A 56 -1.51 -34.49 14.18
N CYS A 57 -1.09 -33.67 13.22
CA CYS A 57 -1.89 -32.63 12.62
C CYS A 57 -2.12 -32.98 11.15
N PRO A 58 -3.35 -33.15 10.70
CA PRO A 58 -3.65 -33.29 9.27
C PRO A 58 -3.15 -32.07 8.48
N GLN A 59 -2.84 -32.27 7.19
CA GLN A 59 -2.44 -31.15 6.34
C GLN A 59 -3.56 -30.15 6.11
N GLN A 60 -4.80 -30.61 6.02
CA GLN A 60 -5.99 -29.82 5.75
C GLN A 60 -7.25 -30.51 6.31
N GLY A 61 -8.35 -29.76 6.40
CA GLY A 61 -9.61 -30.32 6.93
C GLY A 61 -10.57 -29.20 7.36
N TRP A 62 -11.62 -29.62 8.09
CA TRP A 62 -12.58 -28.71 8.67
C TRP A 62 -12.02 -28.13 9.97
N LYS A 63 -11.57 -26.87 9.92
CA LYS A 63 -11.14 -26.12 11.10
C LYS A 63 -12.29 -25.37 11.75
N LEU A 64 -12.21 -25.26 13.09
CA LEU A 64 -13.16 -24.50 13.87
C LEU A 64 -12.54 -23.19 14.33
N HIS A 65 -13.31 -22.12 14.29
CA HIS A 65 -12.95 -20.84 14.86
C HIS A 65 -13.96 -20.43 15.91
N VAL A 66 -13.48 -20.00 17.09
CA VAL A 66 -14.34 -19.45 18.13
C VAL A 66 -14.07 -17.96 18.25
N SER A 67 -15.11 -17.16 18.16
CA SER A 67 -14.99 -15.70 18.26
C SER A 67 -15.12 -15.23 19.71
N ALA A 68 -14.54 -14.05 19.98
CA ALA A 68 -14.68 -13.34 21.26
C ALA A 68 -14.47 -11.85 21.08
N THR A 69 -15.02 -11.06 21.99
CA THR A 69 -14.61 -9.66 22.20
C THR A 69 -13.40 -9.60 23.13
N PRO A 70 -12.65 -8.49 23.21
CA PRO A 70 -11.58 -8.35 24.21
C PRO A 70 -12.04 -8.56 25.66
N ALA A 71 -13.29 -8.18 25.97
CA ALA A 71 -13.88 -8.35 27.29
C ALA A 71 -14.28 -9.81 27.59
N SER A 72 -14.85 -10.51 26.59
CA SER A 72 -15.30 -11.92 26.75
C SER A 72 -14.19 -12.95 26.53
N ALA A 73 -13.03 -12.58 26.01
CA ALA A 73 -11.96 -13.50 25.60
C ALA A 73 -11.52 -14.44 26.73
N GLN A 74 -11.41 -13.91 27.95
CA GLN A 74 -11.01 -14.71 29.11
C GLN A 74 -12.05 -15.79 29.44
N ASP A 75 -13.33 -15.47 29.43
CA ASP A 75 -14.42 -16.40 29.70
C ASP A 75 -14.60 -17.42 28.59
N VAL A 76 -14.51 -16.96 27.31
CA VAL A 76 -14.55 -17.86 26.15
C VAL A 76 -13.42 -18.87 26.23
N LEU A 77 -12.18 -18.43 26.51
CA LEU A 77 -11.04 -19.33 26.64
C LEU A 77 -11.22 -20.30 27.82
N ALA A 78 -11.58 -19.81 29.01
CA ALA A 78 -11.76 -20.61 30.20
C ALA A 78 -12.82 -21.71 30.02
N ARG A 79 -13.92 -21.40 29.30
CA ARG A 79 -14.97 -22.39 29.02
C ARG A 79 -14.62 -23.32 27.85
N SER A 80 -13.79 -22.90 26.92
CA SER A 80 -13.35 -23.73 25.78
C SER A 80 -12.26 -24.73 26.17
N LEU A 81 -11.34 -24.36 27.07
CA LEU A 81 -10.18 -25.18 27.42
C LEU A 81 -10.53 -26.59 27.95
N PRO A 82 -11.55 -26.79 28.82
CA PRO A 82 -11.93 -28.15 29.24
C PRO A 82 -12.34 -29.05 28.07
N VAL A 83 -13.06 -28.48 27.08
CA VAL A 83 -13.49 -29.23 25.88
C VAL A 83 -12.27 -29.52 24.98
N LEU A 84 -11.41 -28.55 24.76
CA LEU A 84 -10.23 -28.67 23.88
C LEU A 84 -9.20 -29.64 24.46
N LEU A 85 -8.93 -29.58 25.78
CA LEU A 85 -7.94 -30.44 26.45
C LEU A 85 -8.45 -31.87 26.65
N ALA A 86 -9.75 -32.11 26.60
CA ALA A 86 -10.32 -33.46 26.58
C ALA A 86 -10.25 -34.09 25.16
N GLY A 87 -10.03 -33.30 24.13
CA GLY A 87 -9.86 -33.76 22.75
C GLY A 87 -8.42 -34.14 22.42
N ARG A 88 -8.17 -34.43 21.13
CA ARG A 88 -6.84 -34.80 20.58
C ARG A 88 -6.27 -33.73 19.67
N SER A 89 -7.05 -32.69 19.38
CA SER A 89 -6.79 -31.70 18.37
C SER A 89 -5.92 -30.55 18.86
N MET A 90 -4.95 -30.16 18.09
CA MET A 90 -4.19 -28.94 18.34
C MET A 90 -5.06 -27.69 18.13
N PHE A 91 -4.72 -26.63 18.84
CA PHE A 91 -5.39 -25.35 18.69
C PHE A 91 -4.43 -24.19 18.95
N LYS A 92 -4.82 -23.00 18.53
CA LYS A 92 -4.14 -21.74 18.87
C LYS A 92 -5.16 -20.68 19.25
N PHE A 93 -4.71 -19.69 20.01
CA PHE A 93 -5.53 -18.51 20.33
C PHE A 93 -4.70 -17.24 20.40
N ALA A 94 -5.33 -16.08 20.27
CA ALA A 94 -4.66 -14.79 20.41
C ALA A 94 -4.14 -14.61 21.85
N ALA A 95 -2.84 -14.44 22.02
CA ALA A 95 -2.16 -14.54 23.32
C ALA A 95 -2.55 -13.44 24.32
N THR A 96 -3.06 -12.28 23.85
CA THR A 96 -3.44 -11.14 24.70
C THR A 96 -4.79 -10.57 24.27
N ARG A 97 -5.44 -9.82 25.18
CA ARG A 97 -6.69 -9.11 24.84
C ARG A 97 -6.48 -8.00 23.80
N ASP A 98 -5.30 -7.40 23.77
CA ASP A 98 -4.95 -6.41 22.76
C ASP A 98 -4.88 -7.03 21.38
N HIS A 99 -4.36 -8.28 21.26
CA HIS A 99 -4.41 -9.02 19.99
C HIS A 99 -5.85 -9.34 19.58
N VAL A 100 -6.75 -9.65 20.53
CA VAL A 100 -8.18 -9.83 20.22
C VAL A 100 -8.81 -8.53 19.75
N ALA A 101 -8.48 -7.40 20.37
CA ALA A 101 -8.94 -6.09 19.93
C ALA A 101 -8.47 -5.76 18.51
N ALA A 102 -7.18 -5.98 18.22
CA ALA A 102 -6.61 -5.77 16.88
C ALA A 102 -7.30 -6.64 15.81
N MET A 103 -7.57 -7.93 16.13
CA MET A 103 -8.29 -8.83 15.21
C MET A 103 -9.73 -8.40 14.93
N ASN A 104 -10.37 -7.71 15.87
CA ASN A 104 -11.75 -7.23 15.75
C ASN A 104 -11.85 -5.76 15.32
N ALA A 105 -10.73 -5.10 15.05
CA ALA A 105 -10.71 -3.69 14.67
C ALA A 105 -11.48 -3.43 13.36
N ARG A 106 -11.99 -2.21 13.20
CA ARG A 106 -12.81 -1.76 12.05
C ARG A 106 -12.14 -1.99 10.68
N ASN A 107 -10.81 -1.91 10.65
CA ASN A 107 -10.01 -2.03 9.41
C ASN A 107 -9.37 -3.41 9.23
N THR A 108 -9.61 -4.36 10.12
CA THR A 108 -9.12 -5.73 9.96
C THR A 108 -9.77 -6.36 8.73
N SER A 109 -8.98 -7.12 7.96
CA SER A 109 -9.51 -7.89 6.83
C SER A 109 -10.70 -8.73 7.25
N ARG A 110 -11.80 -8.62 6.52
CA ARG A 110 -13.06 -9.36 6.76
C ARG A 110 -12.86 -10.88 6.81
N GLY A 111 -11.88 -11.40 6.05
CA GLY A 111 -11.54 -12.83 6.04
C GLY A 111 -10.78 -13.30 7.29
N HIS A 112 -10.19 -12.40 8.09
CA HIS A 112 -9.41 -12.74 9.28
C HIS A 112 -10.07 -12.33 10.60
N SER A 113 -11.06 -11.43 10.55
CA SER A 113 -11.71 -10.89 11.75
C SER A 113 -12.44 -11.96 12.56
N GLY A 114 -12.41 -11.83 13.87
CA GLY A 114 -13.17 -12.64 14.81
C GLY A 114 -12.55 -13.99 15.20
N LYS A 115 -11.46 -14.43 14.62
CA LYS A 115 -10.88 -15.77 14.78
C LYS A 115 -10.03 -15.92 16.05
N PHE A 116 -10.64 -15.67 17.23
CA PHE A 116 -9.93 -15.67 18.51
C PHE A 116 -9.28 -17.02 18.82
N ILE A 117 -10.01 -18.14 18.75
CA ILE A 117 -9.45 -19.50 18.87
C ILE A 117 -9.57 -20.19 17.52
N THR A 118 -8.52 -20.86 17.08
CA THR A 118 -8.53 -21.74 15.90
C THR A 118 -8.21 -23.16 16.34
N VAL A 119 -9.09 -24.11 16.02
CA VAL A 119 -8.92 -25.54 16.35
C VAL A 119 -8.69 -26.31 15.05
N TYR A 120 -7.81 -27.29 15.10
CA TYR A 120 -7.40 -28.14 13.99
C TYR A 120 -7.78 -29.59 14.31
N PRO A 121 -9.06 -30.00 14.06
CA PRO A 121 -9.53 -31.35 14.38
C PRO A 121 -8.74 -32.43 13.63
N VAL A 122 -8.49 -33.56 14.27
CA VAL A 122 -7.75 -34.68 13.67
C VAL A 122 -8.54 -35.42 12.61
N ASP A 123 -9.88 -35.36 12.67
CA ASP A 123 -10.81 -35.94 11.71
C ASP A 123 -12.15 -35.20 11.77
N ASP A 124 -13.07 -35.58 10.83
CA ASP A 124 -14.39 -34.94 10.70
C ASP A 124 -15.31 -35.26 11.90
N ASP A 125 -15.21 -36.46 12.52
CA ASP A 125 -16.01 -36.86 13.68
C ASP A 125 -15.62 -35.99 14.90
N GLU A 126 -14.34 -35.73 15.09
CA GLU A 126 -13.88 -34.86 16.15
C GLU A 126 -14.24 -33.40 15.88
N ALA A 127 -14.23 -32.97 14.61
CA ALA A 127 -14.68 -31.63 14.23
C ALA A 127 -16.16 -31.40 14.63
N VAL A 128 -17.02 -32.35 14.31
CA VAL A 128 -18.47 -32.30 14.67
C VAL A 128 -18.66 -32.29 16.20
N ARG A 129 -17.96 -33.19 16.92
CA ARG A 129 -18.04 -33.27 18.37
C ARG A 129 -17.57 -31.98 19.04
N LEU A 130 -16.37 -31.49 18.68
CA LEU A 130 -15.81 -30.27 19.26
C LEU A 130 -16.68 -29.04 18.94
N ALA A 131 -17.25 -28.95 17.74
CA ALA A 131 -18.13 -27.83 17.39
C ALA A 131 -19.37 -27.80 18.27
N ALA A 132 -20.00 -28.97 18.54
CA ALA A 132 -21.19 -29.08 19.38
C ALA A 132 -20.86 -28.74 20.85
N GLU A 133 -19.79 -29.30 21.39
CA GLU A 133 -19.38 -29.07 22.79
C GLU A 133 -18.95 -27.63 23.05
N LEU A 134 -18.15 -27.03 22.12
CA LEU A 134 -17.73 -25.63 22.20
C LEU A 134 -18.93 -24.67 22.06
N HIS A 135 -19.90 -25.00 21.20
CA HIS A 135 -21.12 -24.21 21.07
C HIS A 135 -21.87 -24.14 22.42
N VAL A 136 -22.05 -25.28 23.09
CA VAL A 136 -22.70 -25.34 24.42
C VAL A 136 -21.86 -24.58 25.45
N ALA A 137 -20.55 -24.82 25.49
CA ALA A 137 -19.67 -24.21 26.48
C ALA A 137 -19.61 -22.69 26.39
N THR A 138 -19.69 -22.14 25.19
CA THR A 138 -19.55 -20.67 24.93
C THR A 138 -20.91 -19.96 24.76
N ALA A 139 -22.00 -20.68 24.93
CA ALA A 139 -23.36 -20.13 24.80
C ALA A 139 -23.58 -18.89 25.68
N GLY A 140 -24.19 -17.85 25.11
CA GLY A 140 -24.54 -16.60 25.80
C GLY A 140 -23.37 -15.62 25.95
N LEU A 141 -22.14 -15.98 25.56
CA LEU A 141 -21.03 -15.02 25.56
C LEU A 141 -21.03 -14.15 24.27
N PRO A 142 -20.57 -12.87 24.36
CA PRO A 142 -20.52 -12.00 23.19
C PRO A 142 -19.27 -12.25 22.32
N GLY A 143 -19.43 -12.18 20.99
CA GLY A 143 -18.37 -12.26 20.01
C GLY A 143 -18.87 -11.89 18.61
N PRO A 144 -18.01 -11.35 17.74
CA PRO A 144 -18.40 -11.00 16.37
C PRO A 144 -18.64 -12.25 15.51
N ARG A 145 -19.53 -12.14 14.54
CA ARG A 145 -19.68 -13.15 13.49
C ARG A 145 -18.42 -13.19 12.62
N ILE A 146 -17.90 -14.37 12.31
CA ILE A 146 -16.77 -14.59 11.40
C ILE A 146 -17.34 -14.71 9.98
N LEU A 147 -17.02 -13.73 9.10
CA LEU A 147 -17.65 -13.62 7.78
C LEU A 147 -17.20 -14.69 6.79
N SER A 148 -15.93 -15.08 6.86
CA SER A 148 -15.34 -16.11 5.98
C SER A 148 -15.80 -17.53 6.30
N ASP A 149 -16.53 -17.71 7.41
CA ASP A 149 -16.86 -19.02 7.98
C ASP A 149 -18.39 -19.16 8.13
N ARG A 150 -18.85 -20.40 8.16
CA ARG A 150 -20.25 -20.70 8.48
C ARG A 150 -20.42 -20.88 9.99
N PRO A 151 -21.40 -20.20 10.61
CA PRO A 151 -21.68 -20.42 12.03
C PRO A 151 -22.25 -21.82 12.24
N TYR A 152 -21.88 -22.48 13.36
CA TYR A 152 -22.39 -23.79 13.72
C TYR A 152 -23.92 -23.79 14.00
N GLY A 153 -24.43 -22.68 14.51
CA GLY A 153 -25.87 -22.49 14.77
C GLY A 153 -26.21 -21.02 15.01
N PRO A 154 -27.49 -20.68 15.16
CA PRO A 154 -27.92 -19.32 15.46
C PRO A 154 -27.27 -18.82 16.76
N GLY A 155 -26.63 -17.63 16.69
CA GLY A 155 -25.95 -17.01 17.84
C GLY A 155 -24.72 -17.74 18.36
N SER A 156 -24.22 -18.75 17.64
CA SER A 156 -23.00 -19.49 18.02
C SER A 156 -21.74 -18.64 17.84
N LEU A 157 -20.82 -18.71 18.81
CA LEU A 157 -19.47 -18.20 18.66
C LEU A 157 -18.58 -19.12 17.81
N VAL A 158 -18.99 -20.38 17.66
CA VAL A 158 -18.28 -21.40 16.88
C VAL A 158 -18.66 -21.29 15.42
N HIS A 159 -17.64 -21.21 14.57
CA HIS A 159 -17.76 -21.17 13.11
C HIS A 159 -16.84 -22.22 12.52
N TYR A 160 -17.10 -22.66 11.31
CA TYR A 160 -16.29 -23.66 10.63
C TYR A 160 -16.05 -23.31 9.16
N ARG A 161 -14.87 -23.73 8.69
CA ARG A 161 -14.50 -23.70 7.27
C ARG A 161 -13.52 -24.83 6.95
N TYR A 162 -13.48 -25.25 5.68
CA TYR A 162 -12.45 -26.14 5.17
C TYR A 162 -11.20 -25.31 4.79
N GLY A 163 -9.98 -25.84 5.01
CA GLY A 163 -8.73 -25.20 4.60
C GLY A 163 -7.48 -25.87 5.18
N ALA A 164 -6.33 -25.34 4.83
CA ALA A 164 -5.02 -25.85 5.25
C ALA A 164 -4.80 -25.71 6.77
N PHE A 165 -4.32 -26.77 7.43
CA PHE A 165 -3.92 -26.77 8.83
C PHE A 165 -2.41 -26.52 8.98
N VAL A 166 -1.62 -27.10 8.09
CA VAL A 166 -0.18 -26.90 7.96
C VAL A 166 0.09 -25.90 6.86
N GLU A 167 1.10 -25.09 7.04
CA GLU A 167 1.49 -24.07 6.08
C GLU A 167 2.09 -24.71 4.81
N VAL A 168 1.25 -25.04 3.84
CA VAL A 168 1.69 -25.28 2.47
C VAL A 168 1.52 -23.98 1.71
N ARG A 169 2.62 -23.30 1.45
CA ARG A 169 2.66 -22.04 0.68
C ARG A 169 3.27 -22.31 -0.69
N ARG A 170 2.73 -21.67 -1.71
CA ARG A 170 3.34 -21.60 -3.04
C ARG A 170 3.42 -20.15 -3.45
N ILE A 171 4.52 -19.77 -4.11
CA ILE A 171 4.61 -18.45 -4.75
C ILE A 171 3.82 -18.51 -6.05
N THR A 172 2.83 -17.62 -6.19
CA THR A 172 2.01 -17.48 -7.40
C THR A 172 2.81 -16.87 -8.55
N ASN A 173 2.25 -16.91 -9.74
CA ASN A 173 2.86 -16.24 -10.90
C ASN A 173 3.01 -14.72 -10.71
N ASP A 174 2.24 -14.12 -9.82
CA ASP A 174 2.35 -12.69 -9.45
C ASP A 174 3.44 -12.41 -8.39
N GLY A 175 4.17 -13.43 -7.91
CA GLY A 175 5.29 -13.28 -6.97
C GLY A 175 4.90 -13.18 -5.50
N PHE A 176 3.68 -13.58 -5.13
CA PHE A 176 3.18 -13.57 -3.76
C PHE A 176 2.87 -14.96 -3.25
N TYR A 177 3.04 -15.19 -1.95
CA TYR A 177 2.64 -16.45 -1.34
C TYR A 177 1.12 -16.61 -1.32
N ALA A 178 0.65 -17.74 -1.85
CA ALA A 178 -0.70 -18.24 -1.65
C ALA A 178 -0.68 -19.49 -0.77
N TRP A 179 -1.72 -19.62 0.05
CA TRP A 179 -1.96 -20.82 0.85
C TRP A 179 -2.57 -21.88 -0.03
N MET A 180 -2.08 -23.11 0.07
CA MET A 180 -2.53 -24.22 -0.76
C MET A 180 -3.21 -25.29 0.07
N ILE A 181 -4.21 -25.91 -0.53
CA ILE A 181 -4.83 -27.18 -0.13
C ILE A 181 -4.69 -28.17 -1.29
N LEU A 182 -4.79 -29.45 -0.99
CA LEU A 182 -4.76 -30.48 -2.01
C LEU A 182 -6.18 -30.90 -2.41
N ASP A 183 -6.42 -31.02 -3.71
CA ASP A 183 -7.62 -31.66 -4.21
C ASP A 183 -7.59 -33.18 -4.00
N PRO A 184 -8.65 -33.95 -4.31
CA PRO A 184 -8.65 -35.43 -4.14
C PRO A 184 -7.61 -36.15 -4.99
N ASP A 185 -7.12 -35.52 -6.06
CA ASP A 185 -6.08 -36.09 -6.93
C ASP A 185 -4.67 -35.70 -6.46
N GLY A 186 -4.54 -34.93 -5.38
CA GLY A 186 -3.28 -34.48 -4.80
C GLY A 186 -2.71 -33.23 -5.45
N ASN A 187 -3.45 -32.52 -6.31
CA ASN A 187 -2.99 -31.28 -6.91
C ASN A 187 -3.17 -30.11 -5.95
N PRO A 188 -2.20 -29.18 -5.89
CA PRO A 188 -2.32 -27.99 -5.06
C PRO A 188 -3.31 -26.99 -5.66
N VAL A 189 -4.30 -26.58 -4.85
CA VAL A 189 -5.31 -25.57 -5.18
C VAL A 189 -5.26 -24.46 -4.11
N GLU A 190 -5.50 -23.21 -4.50
CA GLU A 190 -5.44 -22.08 -3.57
C GLU A 190 -6.52 -22.19 -2.47
N ASP A 191 -6.10 -22.10 -1.20
CA ASP A 191 -6.99 -21.92 -0.02
C ASP A 191 -7.46 -20.46 0.03
N ARG A 192 -8.47 -20.11 -0.78
CA ARG A 192 -9.01 -18.74 -0.84
C ARG A 192 -9.61 -18.32 0.48
N ARG A 193 -9.12 -17.23 1.05
CA ARG A 193 -9.49 -16.68 2.36
C ARG A 193 -10.28 -15.38 2.22
N GLY A 194 -11.32 -15.41 1.41
CA GLY A 194 -12.21 -14.27 1.20
C GLY A 194 -13.13 -13.97 2.39
N ALA A 195 -13.95 -12.93 2.27
CA ALA A 195 -14.96 -12.55 3.25
C ALA A 195 -16.24 -13.41 3.18
N THR A 196 -16.32 -14.34 2.23
CA THR A 196 -17.49 -15.20 1.99
C THR A 196 -17.12 -16.66 2.24
N TYR A 197 -18.02 -17.42 2.87
CA TYR A 197 -17.85 -18.85 3.06
C TYR A 197 -17.94 -19.59 1.71
N THR A 198 -16.81 -20.12 1.27
CA THR A 198 -16.70 -20.83 -0.01
C THR A 198 -15.83 -22.07 0.20
N PRO A 199 -16.42 -23.20 0.60
CA PRO A 199 -15.70 -24.46 0.75
C PRO A 199 -15.32 -25.01 -0.64
N PRO A 200 -14.23 -25.78 -0.74
CA PRO A 200 -13.89 -26.49 -1.97
C PRO A 200 -15.04 -27.42 -2.41
N PRO A 201 -15.29 -27.58 -3.71
CA PRO A 201 -16.42 -28.40 -4.20
C PRO A 201 -16.38 -29.87 -3.73
N TRP A 202 -15.20 -30.40 -3.46
CA TRP A 202 -15.00 -31.79 -3.03
C TRP A 202 -15.11 -31.98 -1.50
N ALA A 203 -15.09 -30.88 -0.71
CA ALA A 203 -15.15 -30.97 0.75
C ALA A 203 -16.61 -31.18 1.21
N ALA A 204 -17.01 -32.43 1.41
CA ALA A 204 -18.31 -32.74 1.98
C ALA A 204 -18.42 -32.19 3.40
N CYS A 205 -19.46 -31.39 3.67
CA CYS A 205 -19.64 -30.77 5.00
C CYS A 205 -20.14 -31.81 6.01
N PRO A 206 -19.42 -32.12 7.09
CA PRO A 206 -19.82 -33.13 8.06
C PRO A 206 -20.82 -32.58 9.11
N PHE A 207 -20.98 -31.25 9.19
CA PHE A 207 -21.82 -30.62 10.21
C PHE A 207 -23.30 -30.74 9.87
N PRO A 208 -24.20 -30.88 10.89
CA PRO A 208 -25.65 -30.96 10.67
C PRO A 208 -26.15 -29.78 9.81
N GLN A 209 -26.88 -30.07 8.74
CA GLN A 209 -27.44 -29.10 7.81
C GLN A 209 -28.84 -28.58 8.22
N ASP A 210 -29.37 -29.00 9.40
CA ASP A 210 -30.74 -28.73 9.84
C ASP A 210 -31.02 -27.28 10.31
N VAL A 211 -30.11 -26.37 10.07
CA VAL A 211 -30.43 -24.94 10.13
C VAL A 211 -30.88 -24.54 8.73
N PRO A 212 -32.19 -24.33 8.47
CA PRO A 212 -32.61 -23.70 7.22
C PRO A 212 -31.77 -22.43 7.12
N PRO A 213 -31.26 -22.07 5.92
CA PRO A 213 -30.65 -20.77 5.73
C PRO A 213 -31.70 -19.79 6.26
N THR A 214 -31.41 -19.14 7.40
CA THR A 214 -32.16 -17.97 7.85
C THR A 214 -32.36 -17.16 6.60
N GLU A 215 -33.62 -17.03 6.17
CA GLU A 215 -34.10 -16.42 4.91
C GLU A 215 -32.94 -15.96 4.06
N LYS A 216 -32.83 -16.39 2.84
CA LYS A 216 -31.79 -15.96 1.91
C LYS A 216 -31.46 -14.52 2.24
N GLN A 217 -30.57 -14.32 3.19
CA GLN A 217 -29.78 -13.10 3.22
C GLN A 217 -29.14 -13.18 1.86
N ASN A 218 -29.72 -12.43 0.93
CA ASN A 218 -29.14 -12.23 -0.38
C ASN A 218 -27.74 -11.73 -0.06
N ASP A 219 -26.76 -12.66 -0.09
CA ASP A 219 -25.36 -12.33 -0.09
C ASP A 219 -25.16 -11.44 -1.31
N THR A 220 -25.25 -10.13 -1.10
CA THR A 220 -24.75 -9.13 -2.03
C THR A 220 -23.23 -9.13 -2.04
N ASP A 221 -22.62 -10.15 -1.49
CA ASP A 221 -21.20 -10.46 -1.50
C ASP A 221 -20.81 -11.23 -2.78
N ALA A 222 -21.30 -10.79 -3.93
CA ALA A 222 -20.70 -11.16 -5.21
C ALA A 222 -19.53 -10.23 -5.45
N GLY A 223 -18.33 -10.72 -5.17
CA GLY A 223 -17.08 -10.15 -5.66
C GLY A 223 -16.35 -9.24 -4.69
N ASP A 224 -15.63 -9.81 -3.73
CA ASP A 224 -14.39 -9.22 -3.24
C ASP A 224 -13.23 -9.80 -4.08
N SER A 225 -13.21 -9.46 -5.35
CA SER A 225 -11.96 -9.18 -6.03
C SER A 225 -11.64 -7.73 -5.70
N THR A 226 -10.45 -7.45 -5.22
CA THR A 226 -9.84 -6.13 -5.22
C THR A 226 -9.66 -5.67 -6.67
N GLU A 227 -10.76 -5.58 -7.41
CA GLU A 227 -10.83 -4.88 -8.67
C GLU A 227 -11.28 -3.46 -8.38
N SER A 228 -10.37 -2.55 -8.65
CA SER A 228 -10.66 -1.15 -8.87
C SER A 228 -12.00 -1.00 -9.56
N THR A 229 -12.89 -0.23 -8.94
CA THR A 229 -14.19 0.18 -9.45
C THR A 229 -14.04 0.76 -10.87
N ARG A 230 -14.17 -0.09 -11.88
CA ARG A 230 -14.35 0.36 -13.26
C ARG A 230 -15.80 0.77 -13.43
N LYS A 231 -16.04 2.05 -13.53
CA LYS A 231 -17.20 2.57 -14.25
C LYS A 231 -17.05 2.17 -15.71
N SER A 232 -17.68 1.09 -16.14
CA SER A 232 -18.00 0.90 -17.54
C SER A 232 -19.15 1.85 -17.86
N THR A 233 -18.85 2.99 -18.47
CA THR A 233 -19.80 3.76 -19.26
C THR A 233 -20.04 2.98 -20.54
N THR A 234 -20.99 2.08 -20.55
CA THR A 234 -21.64 1.65 -21.77
C THR A 234 -22.86 2.55 -21.94
N GLU A 235 -22.80 3.41 -22.95
CA GLU A 235 -23.98 3.98 -23.60
C GLU A 235 -24.84 2.79 -24.05
N ASN A 236 -25.92 2.55 -23.35
CA ASN A 236 -27.24 2.15 -23.81
C ASN A 236 -28.06 1.78 -22.59
N GLY A 237 -29.14 2.55 -22.38
CA GLY A 237 -30.09 2.35 -21.29
C GLY A 237 -30.80 1.00 -21.38
N ALA A 238 -30.23 -0.01 -20.76
CA ALA A 238 -30.91 -1.23 -20.39
C ALA A 238 -30.90 -1.33 -18.86
N VAL A 239 -32.01 -0.93 -18.25
CA VAL A 239 -32.33 -1.23 -16.85
C VAL A 239 -32.29 -2.74 -16.69
N ARG A 240 -31.22 -3.26 -16.07
CA ARG A 240 -31.27 -4.63 -15.52
C ARG A 240 -32.29 -4.63 -14.38
N ASN A 241 -33.43 -5.21 -14.60
CA ASN A 241 -34.41 -5.56 -13.59
C ASN A 241 -33.86 -6.66 -12.67
N GLY A 242 -32.89 -6.30 -11.80
CA GLY A 242 -32.51 -7.06 -10.64
C GLY A 242 -33.38 -6.62 -9.48
N LYS A 243 -34.12 -7.53 -8.85
CA LYS A 243 -34.86 -7.28 -7.62
C LYS A 243 -33.85 -6.78 -6.57
N GLY A 244 -33.86 -5.47 -6.26
CA GLY A 244 -33.02 -4.87 -5.23
C GLY A 244 -33.23 -5.56 -3.88
N VAL A 245 -32.16 -5.69 -3.08
CA VAL A 245 -32.23 -6.26 -1.73
C VAL A 245 -32.92 -5.26 -0.81
N ARG A 246 -33.91 -5.71 -0.03
CA ARG A 246 -34.58 -4.86 0.97
C ARG A 246 -33.86 -4.93 2.30
N ILE A 247 -33.49 -3.76 2.84
CA ILE A 247 -33.02 -3.58 4.22
C ILE A 247 -34.11 -2.81 4.98
N GLY A 248 -34.54 -3.35 6.09
CA GLY A 248 -35.79 -2.93 6.72
C GLY A 248 -36.97 -3.20 5.78
N SER A 249 -38.17 -2.74 6.13
CA SER A 249 -39.32 -2.80 5.24
C SER A 249 -39.32 -1.68 4.19
N ARG A 250 -38.57 -0.63 4.40
CA ARG A 250 -38.62 0.68 3.72
C ARG A 250 -37.60 0.89 2.62
N PHE A 251 -36.42 0.30 2.70
CA PHE A 251 -35.29 0.67 1.86
C PHE A 251 -34.90 -0.40 0.85
N THR A 252 -34.72 -0.01 -0.42
CA THR A 252 -34.25 -0.91 -1.48
C THR A 252 -32.81 -0.58 -1.84
N VAL A 253 -31.90 -1.49 -1.56
CA VAL A 253 -30.46 -1.37 -1.85
C VAL A 253 -30.18 -1.73 -3.31
N HIS A 254 -29.37 -0.90 -3.99
CA HIS A 254 -28.96 -1.07 -5.39
C HIS A 254 -27.51 -1.53 -5.52
N GLU A 255 -26.62 -0.97 -4.69
CA GLU A 255 -25.21 -1.31 -4.71
C GLU A 255 -24.56 -1.10 -3.34
N ALA A 256 -23.47 -1.82 -3.09
CA ALA A 256 -22.59 -1.56 -1.98
C ALA A 256 -21.53 -0.55 -2.42
N ILE A 257 -21.47 0.61 -1.76
CA ILE A 257 -20.44 1.63 -1.98
C ILE A 257 -19.13 1.15 -1.37
N ARG A 258 -19.19 0.53 -0.19
CA ARG A 258 -18.02 0.07 0.56
C ARG A 258 -18.38 -1.03 1.55
N HIS A 259 -17.48 -2.01 1.68
CA HIS A 259 -17.53 -3.01 2.75
C HIS A 259 -16.28 -2.94 3.62
N THR A 260 -16.47 -2.89 4.93
CA THR A 260 -15.40 -2.96 5.92
C THR A 260 -15.75 -3.96 7.01
N ASN A 261 -14.84 -4.21 7.95
CA ASN A 261 -15.17 -5.06 9.09
C ASN A 261 -16.26 -4.47 9.98
N LYS A 262 -16.36 -3.14 10.09
CA LYS A 262 -17.41 -2.47 10.89
C LYS A 262 -18.82 -2.62 10.31
N GLY A 263 -18.94 -2.84 9.00
CA GLY A 263 -20.20 -2.95 8.26
C GLY A 263 -20.08 -2.48 6.83
N GLY A 264 -21.21 -2.50 6.12
CA GLY A 264 -21.35 -1.99 4.76
C GLY A 264 -21.85 -0.54 4.71
N VAL A 265 -21.58 0.13 3.59
CA VAL A 265 -22.20 1.39 3.19
C VAL A 265 -22.88 1.16 1.85
N TYR A 266 -24.16 1.43 1.76
CA TYR A 266 -24.99 1.04 0.63
C TYR A 266 -25.69 2.24 0.02
N ARG A 267 -25.81 2.26 -1.31
CA ARG A 267 -26.71 3.15 -2.03
C ARG A 267 -28.09 2.49 -2.12
N ALA A 268 -29.12 3.21 -1.72
CA ALA A 268 -30.48 2.70 -1.67
C ALA A 268 -31.51 3.77 -2.10
N THR A 269 -32.74 3.34 -2.30
CA THR A 269 -33.89 4.22 -2.48
C THR A 269 -34.86 4.00 -1.31
N ASP A 270 -35.31 5.08 -0.72
CA ASP A 270 -36.41 5.10 0.22
C ASP A 270 -37.73 4.85 -0.54
N THR A 271 -38.43 3.74 -0.26
CA THR A 271 -39.65 3.38 -0.99
C THR A 271 -40.86 4.21 -0.61
N GLU A 272 -40.80 4.96 0.50
CA GLU A 272 -41.87 5.87 0.94
C GLU A 272 -41.79 7.23 0.23
N THR A 273 -40.59 7.76 0.04
CA THR A 273 -40.37 9.10 -0.54
C THR A 273 -39.87 9.07 -1.97
N GLY A 274 -39.29 7.97 -2.42
CA GLY A 274 -38.58 7.83 -3.69
C GLY A 274 -37.20 8.47 -3.73
N GLU A 275 -36.74 9.01 -2.61
CA GLU A 275 -35.42 9.68 -2.51
C GLU A 275 -34.26 8.68 -2.51
N ALA A 276 -33.15 9.10 -3.12
CA ALA A 276 -31.87 8.37 -3.01
C ALA A 276 -31.26 8.61 -1.65
N ILE A 277 -30.84 7.53 -1.00
CA ILE A 277 -30.27 7.56 0.35
C ILE A 277 -28.99 6.72 0.43
N VAL A 278 -28.22 6.98 1.48
CA VAL A 278 -27.10 6.13 1.92
C VAL A 278 -27.50 5.40 3.18
N ILE A 279 -27.21 4.10 3.24
CA ILE A 279 -27.41 3.29 4.45
C ILE A 279 -26.05 2.86 4.97
N LYS A 280 -25.75 3.19 6.22
CA LYS A 280 -24.56 2.74 6.96
C LYS A 280 -24.96 1.60 7.90
N GLU A 281 -24.15 0.54 7.95
CA GLU A 281 -24.35 -0.63 8.79
C GLU A 281 -23.33 -0.67 9.92
N GLY A 282 -23.80 -0.89 11.15
CA GLY A 282 -22.99 -1.19 12.32
C GLY A 282 -23.14 -2.65 12.73
N ARG A 283 -22.07 -3.44 12.58
CA ARG A 283 -22.03 -4.87 12.95
C ARG A 283 -21.85 -5.04 14.46
N PRO A 284 -22.53 -6.01 15.10
CA PRO A 284 -22.38 -6.27 16.52
C PRO A 284 -20.98 -6.78 16.87
N HIS A 285 -20.45 -6.36 18.01
CA HIS A 285 -19.23 -6.85 18.64
C HIS A 285 -17.92 -6.59 17.84
N VAL A 286 -17.96 -5.71 16.87
CA VAL A 286 -16.80 -5.25 16.10
C VAL A 286 -16.32 -3.92 16.65
N ASP A 287 -15.00 -3.70 16.71
CA ASP A 287 -14.34 -2.47 17.16
C ASP A 287 -14.79 -2.03 18.57
N VAL A 288 -14.84 -3.01 19.48
CA VAL A 288 -15.28 -2.81 20.87
C VAL A 288 -14.24 -2.02 21.66
N ASP A 289 -14.66 -0.91 22.24
CA ASP A 289 -13.80 -0.07 23.10
C ASP A 289 -13.69 -0.61 24.54
N ALA A 290 -12.90 0.06 25.39
CA ALA A 290 -12.69 -0.34 26.78
C ALA A 290 -13.98 -0.31 27.64
N LYS A 291 -15.01 0.42 27.20
CA LYS A 291 -16.33 0.52 27.86
C LYS A 291 -17.34 -0.51 27.35
N GLY A 292 -16.92 -1.37 26.41
CA GLY A 292 -17.78 -2.39 25.80
C GLY A 292 -18.69 -1.87 24.68
N ARG A 293 -18.52 -0.62 24.23
CA ARG A 293 -19.27 -0.02 23.12
C ARG A 293 -18.67 -0.50 21.79
N ASP A 294 -19.54 -0.86 20.85
CA ASP A 294 -19.14 -1.37 19.52
C ASP A 294 -19.56 -0.40 18.39
N THR A 295 -19.43 -0.83 17.16
CA THR A 295 -19.76 -0.01 15.98
C THR A 295 -21.22 0.46 15.97
N ARG A 296 -22.15 -0.27 16.61
CA ARG A 296 -23.57 0.13 16.73
C ARG A 296 -23.72 1.36 17.64
N ASP A 297 -22.93 1.46 18.70
CA ASP A 297 -22.95 2.62 19.61
C ASP A 297 -22.40 3.86 18.93
N ARG A 298 -21.38 3.70 18.09
CA ARG A 298 -20.85 4.79 17.26
C ARG A 298 -21.89 5.25 16.24
N LEU A 299 -22.62 4.34 15.62
CA LEU A 299 -23.68 4.69 14.66
C LEU A 299 -24.86 5.41 15.33
N ARG A 300 -25.19 5.09 16.61
CA ARG A 300 -26.16 5.83 17.42
C ARG A 300 -25.65 7.25 17.72
N THR A 301 -24.34 7.39 18.02
CA THR A 301 -23.73 8.68 18.23
C THR A 301 -23.80 9.52 16.96
N GLU A 302 -23.47 8.95 15.81
CA GLU A 302 -23.54 9.62 14.52
C GLU A 302 -24.97 10.11 14.23
N ALA A 303 -25.99 9.26 14.40
CA ALA A 303 -27.39 9.64 14.21
C ALA A 303 -27.79 10.84 15.08
N ARG A 304 -27.40 10.84 16.36
CA ARG A 304 -27.68 11.92 17.31
C ARG A 304 -26.96 13.24 16.91
N VAL A 305 -25.70 13.13 16.45
CA VAL A 305 -24.96 14.30 15.96
C VAL A 305 -25.60 14.87 14.71
N LEU A 306 -26.00 14.01 13.75
CA LEU A 306 -26.68 14.43 12.52
C LEU A 306 -28.00 15.16 12.83
N GLU A 307 -28.80 14.64 13.78
CA GLU A 307 -30.02 15.33 14.25
C GLU A 307 -29.73 16.72 14.85
N ALA A 308 -28.63 16.83 15.61
CA ALA A 308 -28.27 18.11 16.25
C ALA A 308 -27.84 19.19 15.25
N VAL A 309 -27.25 18.79 14.10
CA VAL A 309 -26.71 19.74 13.10
C VAL A 309 -27.56 19.82 11.82
N ASP A 310 -28.70 19.13 11.74
CA ASP A 310 -29.54 19.06 10.53
C ASP A 310 -29.94 20.46 10.01
N ALA A 311 -30.35 21.34 10.90
CA ALA A 311 -30.75 22.72 10.54
C ALA A 311 -29.62 23.58 9.95
N LEU A 312 -28.33 23.17 10.13
CA LEU A 312 -27.17 23.92 9.65
C LEU A 312 -26.78 23.54 8.22
N GLY A 313 -27.25 22.40 7.70
CA GLY A 313 -26.93 21.91 6.36
C GLY A 313 -25.44 21.57 6.16
N ILE A 314 -24.70 21.27 7.23
CA ILE A 314 -23.25 20.95 7.21
C ILE A 314 -22.97 19.45 7.11
N ALA A 315 -24.03 18.61 7.26
CA ALA A 315 -23.96 17.16 7.20
C ALA A 315 -25.24 16.61 6.55
N PRO A 316 -25.30 15.31 6.16
CA PRO A 316 -26.49 14.68 5.63
C PRO A 316 -27.65 14.71 6.65
N ARG A 317 -28.86 14.92 6.16
CA ARG A 317 -30.06 14.78 6.97
C ARG A 317 -30.27 13.32 7.38
N PRO A 318 -30.45 12.98 8.66
CA PRO A 318 -30.78 11.63 9.08
C PRO A 318 -32.22 11.28 8.66
N VAL A 319 -32.42 10.08 8.14
CA VAL A 319 -33.72 9.59 7.64
C VAL A 319 -34.34 8.58 8.61
N ALA A 320 -33.55 7.58 9.03
CA ALA A 320 -34.01 6.57 9.97
C ALA A 320 -32.83 5.85 10.64
N LEU A 321 -33.02 5.47 11.91
CA LEU A 321 -32.13 4.57 12.64
C LEU A 321 -32.93 3.34 13.05
N PHE A 322 -32.52 2.13 12.62
CA PHE A 322 -33.28 0.90 12.89
C PHE A 322 -32.37 -0.32 13.05
N ALA A 323 -32.86 -1.35 13.69
CA ALA A 323 -32.13 -2.59 13.91
C ALA A 323 -32.76 -3.73 13.09
N GLN A 324 -31.90 -4.58 12.50
CA GLN A 324 -32.31 -5.81 11.81
C GLN A 324 -31.24 -6.90 12.05
N ALA A 325 -31.68 -8.09 12.42
CA ALA A 325 -30.82 -9.26 12.66
C ALA A 325 -29.62 -8.98 13.61
N GLY A 326 -29.80 -8.10 14.62
CA GLY A 326 -28.74 -7.69 15.56
C GLY A 326 -27.81 -6.59 15.07
N HIS A 327 -27.86 -6.24 13.80
CA HIS A 327 -27.15 -5.10 13.21
C HIS A 327 -27.95 -3.82 13.42
N LEU A 328 -27.25 -2.68 13.44
CA LEU A 328 -27.88 -1.36 13.45
C LEU A 328 -27.62 -0.69 12.10
N PHE A 329 -28.63 -0.04 11.56
CA PHE A 329 -28.59 0.66 10.29
C PHE A 329 -28.99 2.13 10.47
N LEU A 330 -28.21 3.04 9.88
CA LEU A 330 -28.53 4.46 9.76
C LEU A 330 -28.74 4.78 8.29
N ALA A 331 -29.97 5.19 7.96
CA ALA A 331 -30.31 5.76 6.66
C ALA A 331 -30.18 7.28 6.72
N GLU A 332 -29.47 7.86 5.76
CA GLU A 332 -29.21 9.31 5.67
C GLU A 332 -29.34 9.79 4.22
N GLU A 333 -29.52 11.10 4.04
CA GLU A 333 -29.55 11.77 2.75
C GLU A 333 -28.33 11.40 1.91
N MET A 334 -28.53 11.07 0.64
CA MET A 334 -27.42 10.92 -0.30
C MET A 334 -26.97 12.29 -0.78
N ILE A 335 -25.77 12.73 -0.35
CA ILE A 335 -25.19 14.00 -0.82
C ILE A 335 -24.73 13.85 -2.26
N PRO A 336 -25.29 14.65 -3.21
CA PRO A 336 -24.86 14.62 -4.60
C PRO A 336 -23.48 15.26 -4.74
N GLY A 337 -22.67 14.78 -5.70
CA GLY A 337 -21.33 15.30 -5.98
C GLY A 337 -20.23 14.27 -5.79
N THR A 338 -19.03 14.72 -5.50
CA THR A 338 -17.84 13.88 -5.34
C THR A 338 -17.18 14.10 -3.98
N SER A 339 -16.36 13.14 -3.51
CA SER A 339 -15.57 13.40 -2.30
C SER A 339 -14.58 14.55 -2.54
N LEU A 340 -14.25 15.30 -1.50
CA LEU A 340 -13.23 16.36 -1.59
C LEU A 340 -11.90 15.79 -2.12
N ARG A 341 -11.57 14.54 -1.77
CA ARG A 341 -10.41 13.84 -2.30
C ARG A 341 -10.46 13.69 -3.83
N GLN A 342 -11.61 13.27 -4.38
CA GLN A 342 -11.80 13.17 -5.83
C GLN A 342 -11.81 14.55 -6.49
N TRP A 343 -12.50 15.52 -5.87
CA TRP A 343 -12.49 16.91 -6.34
C TRP A 343 -11.07 17.47 -6.45
N ILE A 344 -10.22 17.25 -5.42
CA ILE A 344 -8.80 17.63 -5.46
C ILE A 344 -8.10 16.95 -6.66
N ALA A 345 -8.32 15.64 -6.82
CA ALA A 345 -7.72 14.88 -7.92
C ALA A 345 -8.13 15.42 -9.30
N ASP A 346 -9.40 15.78 -9.48
CA ASP A 346 -9.94 16.30 -10.73
C ASP A 346 -9.41 17.71 -11.02
N VAL A 347 -9.46 18.61 -10.03
CA VAL A 347 -8.99 20.01 -10.18
C VAL A 347 -7.49 20.07 -10.47
N ILE A 348 -6.70 19.20 -9.85
CA ILE A 348 -5.25 19.16 -10.04
C ILE A 348 -4.89 18.33 -11.29
N GLY A 349 -5.80 17.47 -11.79
CA GLY A 349 -5.57 16.46 -12.84
C GLY A 349 -5.17 16.99 -14.18
N ASP A 350 -5.78 18.09 -14.62
CA ASP A 350 -5.81 18.42 -16.03
C ASP A 350 -4.80 19.50 -16.47
N ALA A 351 -4.30 20.35 -15.62
CA ALA A 351 -3.51 21.50 -16.08
C ALA A 351 -2.38 21.99 -15.16
N GLY A 352 -2.05 21.27 -14.10
CA GLY A 352 -1.11 21.78 -13.08
C GLY A 352 -1.75 22.86 -12.18
N TRP A 353 -0.98 23.36 -11.20
CA TRP A 353 -1.52 24.21 -10.11
C TRP A 353 -1.90 25.65 -10.52
N GLY A 354 -1.18 26.27 -11.43
CA GLY A 354 -1.30 27.70 -11.72
C GLY A 354 -2.72 28.17 -12.12
N PRO A 355 -3.41 27.53 -13.07
CA PRO A 355 -4.73 27.94 -13.52
C PRO A 355 -5.86 27.73 -12.50
N HIS A 356 -5.62 26.91 -11.49
CA HIS A 356 -6.66 26.45 -10.54
C HIS A 356 -6.57 27.07 -9.15
N VAL A 357 -5.58 27.93 -8.90
CA VAL A 357 -5.41 28.59 -7.59
C VAL A 357 -6.68 29.30 -7.07
N PRO A 358 -7.44 30.07 -7.86
CA PRO A 358 -8.66 30.72 -7.35
C PRO A 358 -9.72 29.73 -6.85
N PRO A 359 -10.13 28.69 -7.60
CA PRO A 359 -11.09 27.69 -7.10
C PRO A 359 -10.59 26.94 -5.86
N VAL A 360 -9.29 26.68 -5.78
CA VAL A 360 -8.66 26.00 -4.64
C VAL A 360 -8.69 26.88 -3.39
N LEU A 361 -8.34 28.17 -3.49
CA LEU A 361 -8.42 29.12 -2.39
C LEU A 361 -9.86 29.35 -1.93
N GLU A 362 -10.81 29.33 -2.87
CA GLU A 362 -12.22 29.40 -2.53
C GLU A 362 -12.68 28.18 -1.74
N MET A 363 -12.30 26.97 -2.15
CA MET A 363 -12.57 25.74 -1.41
C MET A 363 -11.95 25.77 -0.01
N CYS A 364 -10.71 26.25 0.14
CA CYS A 364 -10.08 26.43 1.45
C CYS A 364 -10.90 27.35 2.35
N GLY A 365 -11.46 28.44 1.81
CA GLY A 365 -12.35 29.34 2.54
C GLY A 365 -13.65 28.66 2.98
N ARG A 366 -14.30 27.91 2.08
CA ARG A 366 -15.52 27.15 2.35
C ARG A 366 -15.29 26.05 3.41
N LEU A 367 -14.13 25.40 3.43
CA LEU A 367 -13.76 24.42 4.46
C LEU A 367 -13.55 25.08 5.83
N ALA A 368 -12.92 26.27 5.86
CA ALA A 368 -12.80 27.02 7.10
C ALA A 368 -14.17 27.47 7.63
N ASP A 369 -15.09 27.88 6.75
CA ASP A 369 -16.47 28.23 7.13
C ASP A 369 -17.26 27.00 7.63
N LEU A 370 -17.06 25.82 7.02
CA LEU A 370 -17.69 24.57 7.44
C LEU A 370 -17.26 24.20 8.87
N MET A 371 -15.95 24.29 9.15
CA MET A 371 -15.41 24.03 10.49
C MET A 371 -15.90 25.06 11.51
N ALA A 372 -15.94 26.33 11.14
CA ALA A 372 -16.45 27.39 12.04
C ALA A 372 -17.91 27.13 12.45
N LYS A 373 -18.78 26.80 11.50
CA LYS A 373 -20.19 26.47 11.76
C LYS A 373 -20.34 25.24 12.67
N ALA A 374 -19.50 24.20 12.48
CA ALA A 374 -19.50 23.03 13.33
C ALA A 374 -19.17 23.39 14.79
N HIS A 375 -18.14 24.22 14.99
CA HIS A 375 -17.72 24.66 16.34
C HIS A 375 -18.70 25.63 16.96
N GLU A 376 -19.34 26.53 16.21
CA GLU A 376 -20.41 27.40 16.68
C GLU A 376 -21.61 26.61 17.21
N ALA A 377 -21.87 25.44 16.65
CA ALA A 377 -22.86 24.49 17.13
C ALA A 377 -22.38 23.60 18.31
N GLY A 378 -21.18 23.85 18.84
CA GLY A 378 -20.60 23.07 19.93
C GLY A 378 -20.09 21.68 19.55
N LEU A 379 -19.89 21.41 18.27
CA LEU A 379 -19.41 20.13 17.76
C LEU A 379 -17.87 20.11 17.72
N ILE A 380 -17.24 19.02 18.20
CA ILE A 380 -15.85 18.67 17.96
C ILE A 380 -15.84 17.51 16.99
N VAL A 381 -15.30 17.69 15.77
CA VAL A 381 -15.45 16.78 14.62
C VAL A 381 -14.54 15.56 14.74
N ARG A 382 -13.28 15.72 15.14
CA ARG A 382 -12.25 14.72 15.42
C ARG A 382 -11.73 13.91 14.23
N ASP A 383 -12.41 13.91 13.07
CA ASP A 383 -11.95 13.22 11.85
C ASP A 383 -12.25 14.04 10.59
N PHE A 384 -11.83 15.30 10.60
CA PHE A 384 -11.98 16.21 9.45
C PHE A 384 -10.89 15.94 8.41
N ASN A 385 -11.22 15.20 7.36
CA ASN A 385 -10.31 14.83 6.28
C ASN A 385 -11.03 14.78 4.92
N PRO A 386 -10.32 14.82 3.78
CA PRO A 386 -10.94 14.88 2.45
C PRO A 386 -11.81 13.68 2.07
N SER A 387 -11.65 12.52 2.71
CA SER A 387 -12.48 11.35 2.45
C SER A 387 -13.84 11.44 3.14
N ASN A 388 -13.92 12.22 4.22
CA ASN A 388 -15.13 12.44 5.02
C ASN A 388 -15.86 13.74 4.66
N ILE A 389 -15.52 14.34 3.50
CA ILE A 389 -16.15 15.57 3.01
C ILE A 389 -16.60 15.35 1.58
N MET A 390 -17.88 15.60 1.29
CA MET A 390 -18.43 15.65 -0.07
C MET A 390 -18.46 17.09 -0.57
N VAL A 391 -18.20 17.26 -1.87
CA VAL A 391 -18.35 18.54 -2.57
C VAL A 391 -19.57 18.45 -3.47
N ARG A 392 -20.60 19.24 -3.17
CA ARG A 392 -21.83 19.32 -3.98
C ARG A 392 -21.54 19.96 -5.34
N PRO A 393 -22.44 19.81 -6.34
CA PRO A 393 -22.26 20.43 -7.67
C PRO A 393 -22.12 21.97 -7.64
N ASP A 394 -22.67 22.64 -6.61
CA ASP A 394 -22.49 24.09 -6.38
C ASP A 394 -21.17 24.43 -5.67
N GLY A 395 -20.33 23.44 -5.41
CA GLY A 395 -19.06 23.56 -4.72
C GLY A 395 -19.15 23.65 -3.21
N ALA A 396 -20.32 23.47 -2.59
CA ALA A 396 -20.48 23.49 -1.14
C ALA A 396 -19.92 22.19 -0.52
N PRO A 397 -18.97 22.27 0.44
CA PRO A 397 -18.49 21.10 1.17
C PRO A 397 -19.47 20.69 2.27
N VAL A 398 -19.65 19.37 2.46
CA VAL A 398 -20.54 18.76 3.45
C VAL A 398 -19.81 17.59 4.12
N MET A 399 -19.79 17.51 5.44
CA MET A 399 -19.21 16.39 6.20
C MET A 399 -20.14 15.16 6.12
N ILE A 400 -19.59 13.95 5.95
CA ILE A 400 -20.40 12.72 5.72
C ILE A 400 -20.14 11.58 6.71
N ASP A 401 -19.19 11.69 7.62
CA ASP A 401 -18.87 10.67 8.63
C ASP A 401 -18.58 11.35 9.96
N LEU A 402 -19.58 11.42 10.85
CA LEU A 402 -19.54 12.08 12.15
C LEU A 402 -19.55 11.07 13.32
N GLU A 403 -19.18 9.79 13.07
CA GLU A 403 -19.19 8.74 14.10
C GLU A 403 -18.23 8.97 15.28
N LEU A 404 -17.20 9.82 15.10
CA LEU A 404 -16.23 10.21 16.12
C LEU A 404 -16.52 11.58 16.74
N ALA A 405 -17.50 12.31 16.20
CA ALA A 405 -17.81 13.66 16.65
C ALA A 405 -18.44 13.65 18.05
N LEU A 406 -18.20 14.74 18.79
CA LEU A 406 -18.72 14.97 20.12
C LEU A 406 -19.47 16.29 20.18
N THR A 407 -20.60 16.31 20.91
CA THR A 407 -21.38 17.51 21.21
C THR A 407 -21.07 18.05 22.60
N ALA A 408 -21.54 19.24 22.92
CA ALA A 408 -21.42 19.83 24.25
C ALA A 408 -22.06 18.96 25.34
N ASP A 409 -23.10 18.17 24.98
CA ASP A 409 -23.88 17.34 25.90
C ASP A 409 -23.23 15.97 26.18
N ASP A 410 -22.21 15.58 25.39
CA ASP A 410 -21.45 14.35 25.63
C ASP A 410 -20.59 14.57 26.90
N GLY A 411 -20.96 13.94 28.03
CA GLY A 411 -20.36 14.07 29.34
C GLY A 411 -18.83 13.94 29.44
N GLU A 412 -18.26 13.22 30.41
CA GLU A 412 -16.81 13.06 30.57
C GLU A 412 -16.13 12.65 29.25
N ARG A 413 -15.36 13.60 28.72
CA ARG A 413 -14.62 13.48 27.47
C ARG A 413 -13.33 12.74 27.71
N GLU A 414 -13.42 11.41 27.79
CA GLU A 414 -12.24 10.56 27.92
C GLU A 414 -11.43 10.58 26.62
N GLY A 415 -10.12 10.71 26.77
CA GLY A 415 -9.19 10.69 25.65
C GLY A 415 -9.18 9.30 24.97
N MET A 416 -9.40 9.27 23.68
CA MET A 416 -9.30 8.06 22.85
C MET A 416 -8.35 8.31 21.70
N ARG A 417 -7.49 7.32 21.40
CA ARG A 417 -6.65 7.34 20.21
C ARG A 417 -7.51 7.06 18.97
N VAL A 418 -7.97 8.11 18.32
CA VAL A 418 -8.86 8.02 17.15
C VAL A 418 -8.50 9.08 16.12
N GLY A 419 -8.91 8.85 14.88
CA GLY A 419 -8.74 9.78 13.76
C GLY A 419 -7.89 9.18 12.63
N THR A 420 -7.63 9.98 11.61
CA THR A 420 -6.92 9.57 10.40
C THR A 420 -5.47 10.08 10.43
N PRO A 421 -4.46 9.19 10.34
CA PRO A 421 -3.05 9.59 10.29
C PRO A 421 -2.78 10.63 9.19
N GLY A 422 -1.94 11.62 9.49
CA GLY A 422 -1.65 12.74 8.61
C GLY A 422 -2.65 13.91 8.69
N TYR A 423 -3.85 13.69 9.29
CA TYR A 423 -4.86 14.73 9.50
C TYR A 423 -5.13 14.99 10.98
N SER A 424 -5.05 13.96 11.81
CA SER A 424 -5.33 14.09 13.24
C SER A 424 -4.16 14.70 14.00
N ALA A 425 -4.49 15.54 14.96
CA ALA A 425 -3.51 16.21 15.81
C ALA A 425 -2.70 15.20 16.66
N PRO A 426 -1.41 15.47 16.93
CA PRO A 426 -0.55 14.59 17.73
C PRO A 426 -1.11 14.24 19.09
N GLU A 427 -1.68 15.22 19.81
CA GLU A 427 -2.30 15.01 21.12
C GLU A 427 -3.54 14.10 21.03
N GLN A 428 -4.33 14.18 19.96
CA GLN A 428 -5.45 13.29 19.72
C GLN A 428 -4.98 11.86 19.46
N MET A 429 -3.91 11.69 18.66
CA MET A 429 -3.30 10.39 18.37
C MET A 429 -2.64 9.79 19.62
N SER A 430 -2.21 10.59 20.58
CA SER A 430 -1.70 10.11 21.88
C SER A 430 -2.80 9.80 22.89
N GLY A 431 -4.07 10.15 22.60
CA GLY A 431 -5.22 9.88 23.45
C GLY A 431 -5.48 10.97 24.49
N ALA A 432 -5.11 12.21 24.22
CA ALA A 432 -5.50 13.34 25.05
C ALA A 432 -7.02 13.59 25.04
N ALA A 433 -7.51 14.31 26.03
CA ALA A 433 -8.91 14.72 26.09
C ALA A 433 -9.29 15.54 24.84
N PRO A 434 -10.49 15.33 24.27
CA PRO A 434 -10.94 16.06 23.08
C PRO A 434 -10.98 17.57 23.30
N ASP A 435 -10.37 18.31 22.38
CA ASP A 435 -10.31 19.78 22.39
C ASP A 435 -10.55 20.30 20.95
N PRO A 436 -11.32 21.38 20.75
CA PRO A 436 -11.50 21.99 19.42
C PRO A 436 -10.21 22.33 18.69
N ALA A 437 -9.11 22.58 19.40
CA ALA A 437 -7.83 22.86 18.79
C ALA A 437 -7.29 21.67 17.97
N ALA A 438 -7.71 20.43 18.25
CA ALA A 438 -7.39 19.26 17.42
C ALA A 438 -8.02 19.37 16.02
N ASP A 439 -9.24 19.90 15.93
CA ASP A 439 -9.92 20.16 14.65
C ASP A 439 -9.26 21.30 13.86
N TYR A 440 -8.63 22.30 14.53
CA TYR A 440 -7.85 23.33 13.83
C TYR A 440 -6.65 22.72 13.12
N PHE A 441 -5.98 21.76 13.76
CA PHE A 441 -4.92 20.99 13.15
C PHE A 441 -5.45 20.20 11.95
N ALA A 442 -6.56 19.48 12.09
CA ALA A 442 -7.17 18.68 11.04
C ALA A 442 -7.61 19.54 9.84
N LEU A 443 -8.13 20.75 10.10
CA LEU A 443 -8.39 21.75 9.07
C LEU A 443 -7.09 22.12 8.35
N GLY A 444 -6.01 22.44 9.09
CA GLY A 444 -4.70 22.74 8.49
C GLY A 444 -4.17 21.64 7.61
N ALA A 445 -4.24 20.38 8.06
CA ALA A 445 -3.81 19.22 7.30
C ALA A 445 -4.69 18.98 6.06
N THR A 446 -6.01 19.20 6.17
CA THR A 446 -6.94 19.14 5.02
C THR A 446 -6.64 20.23 4.01
N LEU A 447 -6.38 21.47 4.46
CA LEU A 447 -5.95 22.55 3.56
C LEU A 447 -4.60 22.27 2.92
N CYS A 448 -3.64 21.65 3.64
CA CYS A 448 -2.39 21.15 3.04
C CYS A 448 -2.70 20.20 1.88
N HIS A 449 -3.60 19.23 2.07
CA HIS A 449 -3.97 18.30 1.02
C HIS A 449 -4.63 19.01 -0.17
N VAL A 450 -5.57 19.92 0.07
CA VAL A 450 -6.21 20.72 -1.00
C VAL A 450 -5.18 21.54 -1.78
N LEU A 451 -4.19 22.10 -1.09
CA LEU A 451 -3.18 22.98 -1.66
C LEU A 451 -1.99 22.24 -2.29
N THR A 452 -1.65 21.05 -1.84
CA THR A 452 -0.43 20.33 -2.26
C THR A 452 -0.67 18.93 -2.82
N GLY A 453 -1.93 18.47 -2.85
CA GLY A 453 -2.32 17.16 -3.36
C GLY A 453 -2.07 15.97 -2.40
N GLY A 454 -1.59 16.22 -1.19
CA GLY A 454 -1.38 15.19 -0.18
C GLY A 454 -1.29 15.72 1.25
N PRO A 455 -1.59 14.91 2.26
CA PRO A 455 -1.47 15.31 3.66
C PRO A 455 0.00 15.42 4.08
N PRO A 456 0.31 16.25 5.09
CA PRO A 456 1.62 16.30 5.72
C PRO A 456 1.76 15.10 6.67
N TYR A 457 2.15 13.94 6.14
CA TYR A 457 2.35 12.73 6.94
C TYR A 457 3.82 12.58 7.33
N PHE A 458 4.09 12.46 8.61
CA PHE A 458 5.44 12.31 9.15
C PHE A 458 5.51 11.10 10.09
N LEU A 459 6.51 10.23 9.88
CA LEU A 459 6.84 9.16 10.82
C LEU A 459 7.37 9.76 12.14
N ASP A 460 7.15 9.04 13.24
CA ASP A 460 7.71 9.42 14.56
C ASP A 460 9.23 9.38 14.54
N GLU A 461 9.85 10.38 15.17
CA GLU A 461 11.29 10.46 15.41
C GLU A 461 11.64 10.03 16.85
N SER A 462 12.81 9.44 17.05
CA SER A 462 13.31 8.99 18.35
C SER A 462 14.85 9.06 18.39
N PRO A 463 15.51 9.24 19.56
CA PRO A 463 14.93 9.50 20.88
C PRO A 463 14.44 10.95 21.05
N ALA A 464 14.88 11.87 20.18
CA ALA A 464 14.50 13.28 20.20
C ALA A 464 13.80 13.64 18.89
N ALA A 465 12.54 14.03 18.97
CA ALA A 465 11.75 14.46 17.81
C ALA A 465 12.00 15.98 17.55
N ARG A 466 12.17 16.33 16.26
CA ARG A 466 12.09 17.73 15.82
C ARG A 466 10.67 18.24 15.99
N PRO A 467 10.45 19.53 16.31
CA PRO A 467 9.12 20.13 16.31
C PRO A 467 8.38 19.85 14.99
N LEU A 468 7.10 19.53 15.07
CA LEU A 468 6.29 19.27 13.87
C LEU A 468 6.24 20.49 12.95
N SER A 469 6.17 21.69 13.52
CA SER A 469 6.20 22.96 12.80
C SER A 469 7.48 23.15 11.97
N GLU A 470 8.64 22.69 12.46
CA GLU A 470 9.89 22.71 11.72
C GLU A 470 9.86 21.74 10.52
N ARG A 471 9.41 20.52 10.76
CA ARG A 471 9.28 19.48 9.70
C ARG A 471 8.26 19.90 8.63
N LEU A 472 7.13 20.47 9.07
CA LEU A 472 6.10 20.98 8.17
C LEU A 472 6.62 22.15 7.33
N ALA A 473 7.39 23.09 7.93
CA ALA A 473 7.99 24.21 7.19
C ALA A 473 8.98 23.71 6.13
N GLU A 474 9.82 22.73 6.45
CA GLU A 474 10.75 22.08 5.50
C GLU A 474 9.97 21.40 4.36
N TRP A 475 8.93 20.65 4.70
CA TRP A 475 8.08 19.94 3.75
C TRP A 475 7.32 20.88 2.81
N LEU A 476 6.74 21.96 3.35
CA LEU A 476 6.08 23.00 2.55
C LEU A 476 7.08 23.68 1.60
N ALA A 477 8.27 24.06 2.09
CA ALA A 477 9.29 24.68 1.27
C ALA A 477 9.72 23.77 0.11
N ALA A 478 9.86 22.46 0.34
CA ALA A 478 10.22 21.50 -0.70
C ALA A 478 9.12 21.31 -1.76
N ARG A 479 7.86 21.31 -1.35
CA ARG A 479 6.72 21.09 -2.25
C ARG A 479 6.28 22.32 -3.02
N THR A 480 6.51 23.52 -2.49
CA THR A 480 6.00 24.78 -3.08
C THR A 480 7.04 25.54 -3.90
N LEU A 481 8.25 25.02 -4.06
CA LEU A 481 9.38 25.68 -4.72
C LEU A 481 9.07 26.30 -6.10
N ASP A 482 8.16 25.68 -6.86
CA ASP A 482 7.80 26.12 -8.22
C ASP A 482 6.31 26.43 -8.34
N LEU A 483 5.58 26.48 -7.23
CA LEU A 483 4.17 26.82 -7.25
C LEU A 483 4.07 28.35 -7.07
N ASP A 484 3.35 29.01 -7.98
CA ASP A 484 3.00 30.43 -7.85
C ASP A 484 1.93 30.58 -6.76
N LEU A 485 2.27 30.08 -5.56
CA LEU A 485 1.39 30.14 -4.39
C LEU A 485 1.69 31.43 -3.60
N PRO A 486 0.66 32.11 -3.12
CA PRO A 486 0.87 33.30 -2.28
C PRO A 486 1.78 32.97 -1.09
N GLY A 487 2.85 33.74 -0.88
CA GLY A 487 3.82 33.55 0.22
C GLY A 487 3.23 33.56 1.64
N SER A 488 1.93 33.82 1.76
CA SER A 488 1.14 33.78 3.00
C SER A 488 0.55 32.40 3.34
N LEU A 489 0.65 31.40 2.42
CA LEU A 489 0.11 30.05 2.68
C LEU A 489 0.88 29.29 3.77
N ALA A 490 2.21 29.39 3.77
CA ALA A 490 3.00 28.74 4.80
C ALA A 490 2.66 29.24 6.22
N PRO A 491 2.57 30.56 6.49
CA PRO A 491 2.09 31.07 7.78
C PRO A 491 0.69 30.61 8.18
N LEU A 492 -0.25 30.48 7.22
CA LEU A 492 -1.59 29.96 7.48
C LEU A 492 -1.53 28.52 7.97
N LEU A 493 -0.83 27.64 7.23
CA LEU A 493 -0.76 26.22 7.53
C LEU A 493 0.03 25.95 8.81
N LEU A 494 1.17 26.62 9.00
CA LEU A 494 1.94 26.56 10.25
C LEU A 494 1.15 27.10 11.46
N GLY A 495 0.32 28.12 11.23
CA GLY A 495 -0.55 28.67 12.27
C GLY A 495 -1.67 27.71 12.69
N LEU A 496 -2.33 27.03 11.75
CA LEU A 496 -3.35 26.03 12.04
C LEU A 496 -2.76 24.78 12.69
N MET A 497 -1.55 24.38 12.29
CA MET A 497 -0.88 23.16 12.72
C MET A 497 0.25 23.42 13.72
N ALA A 498 0.17 24.50 14.51
CA ALA A 498 1.17 24.80 15.54
C ALA A 498 1.31 23.63 16.54
N ASP A 499 2.54 23.40 17.02
CA ASP A 499 2.87 22.33 17.97
C ASP A 499 2.03 22.41 19.26
N GLU A 500 1.89 23.62 19.82
CA GLU A 500 1.07 23.88 21.01
C GLU A 500 -0.39 24.14 20.62
N PRO A 501 -1.37 23.31 21.05
CA PRO A 501 -2.78 23.47 20.72
C PRO A 501 -3.33 24.86 20.93
N GLY A 502 -2.97 25.51 22.07
CA GLY A 502 -3.42 26.86 22.43
C GLY A 502 -2.89 27.99 21.53
N ARG A 503 -1.90 27.72 20.68
CA ARG A 503 -1.36 28.67 19.69
C ARG A 503 -1.93 28.49 18.29
N ARG A 504 -2.72 27.46 18.06
CA ARG A 504 -3.32 27.19 16.74
C ARG A 504 -4.29 28.32 16.35
N TRP A 505 -4.27 28.63 15.07
CA TRP A 505 -5.21 29.59 14.52
C TRP A 505 -6.60 28.98 14.49
N THR A 506 -7.60 29.81 14.84
CA THR A 506 -9.00 29.45 14.71
C THR A 506 -9.43 29.42 13.23
N PRO A 507 -10.53 28.74 12.89
CA PRO A 507 -11.09 28.74 11.52
C PRO A 507 -11.41 30.15 11.03
N HIS A 508 -11.88 31.04 11.89
CA HIS A 508 -12.15 32.45 11.54
C HIS A 508 -10.88 33.21 11.14
N ARG A 509 -9.78 33.05 11.90
CA ARG A 509 -8.48 33.64 11.54
C ARG A 509 -7.93 33.08 10.24
N ALA A 510 -8.10 31.76 9.99
CA ALA A 510 -7.74 31.12 8.73
C ALA A 510 -8.51 31.70 7.55
N ARG A 511 -9.82 31.88 7.71
CA ARG A 511 -10.68 32.49 6.69
C ARG A 511 -10.28 33.93 6.37
N GLU A 512 -10.00 34.76 7.36
CA GLU A 512 -9.50 36.13 7.15
C GLU A 512 -8.18 36.16 6.37
N ALA A 513 -7.27 35.21 6.65
CA ALA A 513 -6.01 35.08 5.93
C ALA A 513 -6.25 34.70 4.47
N LEU A 514 -7.11 33.70 4.22
CA LEU A 514 -7.48 33.27 2.86
C LEU A 514 -8.18 34.37 2.06
N ALA A 515 -9.04 35.18 2.69
CA ALA A 515 -9.71 36.32 2.02
C ALA A 515 -8.70 37.36 1.53
N ARG A 516 -7.63 37.61 2.28
CA ARG A 516 -6.56 38.52 1.89
C ARG A 516 -5.70 38.03 0.74
N MET A 517 -5.73 36.72 0.44
CA MET A 517 -4.98 36.12 -0.66
C MET A 517 -5.72 36.17 -2.01
N ARG A 518 -6.99 36.50 -2.04
CA ARG A 518 -7.77 36.59 -3.29
C ARG A 518 -7.28 37.77 -4.16
N PRO A 519 -7.18 37.59 -5.50
CA PRO A 519 -6.64 38.61 -6.41
C PRO A 519 -7.37 39.96 -6.38
N ASP A 520 -8.66 39.95 -6.07
CA ASP A 520 -9.50 41.16 -6.04
C ASP A 520 -9.12 42.17 -4.93
N HIS A 521 -8.37 41.75 -3.93
CA HIS A 521 -7.85 42.62 -2.87
C HIS A 521 -6.40 43.06 -3.10
N ALA A 522 -5.68 42.52 -4.10
CA ALA A 522 -4.30 42.86 -4.39
C ALA A 522 -4.14 44.13 -5.25
N ALA A 523 -5.25 44.74 -5.73
CA ALA A 523 -5.22 45.89 -6.63
C ALA A 523 -4.98 47.28 -5.93
N GLY A 524 -4.62 47.29 -4.65
CA GLY A 524 -4.56 48.51 -3.83
C GLY A 524 -3.25 48.85 -3.13
N SER A 525 -2.10 48.25 -3.48
CA SER A 525 -0.81 48.71 -2.88
C SER A 525 0.35 48.60 -3.85
N PRO A 526 1.05 49.70 -4.17
CA PRO A 526 2.26 49.65 -4.99
C PRO A 526 3.37 48.95 -4.24
N GLY A 527 4.08 48.11 -4.93
CA GLY A 527 5.14 47.21 -4.41
C GLY A 527 6.16 47.91 -3.54
N THR A 528 6.19 47.51 -2.29
CA THR A 528 7.39 47.58 -1.47
C THR A 528 8.09 46.24 -1.56
N GLN A 529 9.17 46.21 -2.28
CA GLN A 529 10.19 45.15 -2.14
C GLN A 529 10.60 45.13 -0.66
N ARG A 530 10.08 44.17 0.11
CA ARG A 530 10.65 43.87 1.42
C ARG A 530 11.95 43.08 1.19
N GLY A 531 13.06 43.75 1.43
CA GLY A 531 14.33 43.09 1.70
C GLY A 531 14.23 42.08 2.85
N PRO A 532 15.20 41.17 2.99
CA PRO A 532 15.15 40.15 4.02
C PRO A 532 14.99 40.79 5.39
N VAL A 533 13.97 40.38 6.12
CA VAL A 533 13.76 40.77 7.54
C VAL A 533 14.86 40.07 8.33
N GLU A 534 15.85 40.82 8.78
CA GLU A 534 16.81 40.34 9.76
C GLU A 534 16.03 40.08 11.10
N PRO A 535 16.19 38.93 11.73
CA PRO A 535 15.64 38.70 13.06
C PRO A 535 16.46 39.51 14.08
N ASP A 536 15.74 40.30 14.86
CA ASP A 536 16.27 41.08 15.97
C ASP A 536 17.08 40.21 16.94
N GLY A 537 18.18 40.78 17.36
CA GLY A 537 19.31 40.21 18.03
C GLY A 537 19.07 39.35 19.26
N GLY A 538 19.85 38.29 19.37
CA GLY A 538 20.10 37.60 20.63
C GLY A 538 20.02 36.09 20.57
N ALA A 539 20.16 35.42 19.39
CA ALA A 539 20.31 33.98 19.32
C ALA A 539 21.78 33.58 19.13
N SER A 540 22.28 32.76 20.05
CA SER A 540 23.46 31.91 19.89
C SER A 540 23.65 31.48 18.44
N ARG A 541 24.89 31.51 17.95
CA ARG A 541 25.30 31.03 16.61
C ARG A 541 24.77 29.61 16.36
N ALA A 542 23.50 29.49 15.99
CA ALA A 542 22.95 28.25 15.48
C ALA A 542 23.73 27.88 14.20
N ALA A 543 24.21 26.66 14.14
CA ALA A 543 24.92 26.15 12.97
C ALA A 543 24.05 26.37 11.72
N ARG A 544 24.64 26.89 10.64
CA ARG A 544 23.92 27.10 9.37
C ARG A 544 23.31 25.75 8.92
N PRO A 545 22.02 25.69 8.52
CA PRO A 545 21.42 24.43 8.09
C PRO A 545 22.25 23.78 6.98
N PRO A 546 22.39 22.44 6.99
CA PRO A 546 23.20 21.72 6.01
C PRO A 546 22.65 21.96 4.59
N SER A 547 23.56 22.06 3.60
CA SER A 547 23.13 22.17 2.20
C SER A 547 22.33 20.93 1.77
N LEU A 548 21.50 21.02 0.71
CA LEU A 548 20.72 19.89 0.20
C LEU A 548 21.61 18.68 -0.13
N ARG A 549 22.81 18.91 -0.72
CA ARG A 549 23.78 17.84 -0.98
C ARG A 549 24.32 17.20 0.30
N GLN A 550 24.49 17.97 1.35
CA GLN A 550 24.91 17.45 2.65
C GLN A 550 23.80 16.68 3.35
N GLN A 551 22.54 17.16 3.29
CA GLN A 551 21.38 16.44 3.78
C GLN A 551 21.22 15.09 3.07
N CYS A 552 21.43 15.06 1.75
CA CYS A 552 21.38 13.84 0.96
C CYS A 552 22.43 12.83 1.42
N ARG A 553 23.69 13.24 1.60
CA ARG A 553 24.77 12.37 2.11
C ARG A 553 24.46 11.80 3.49
N LEU A 554 24.02 12.65 4.42
CA LEU A 554 23.64 12.21 5.77
C LEU A 554 22.46 11.23 5.73
N SER A 555 21.50 11.44 4.84
CA SER A 555 20.36 10.53 4.68
C SER A 555 20.78 9.20 4.07
N VAL A 556 21.67 9.19 3.08
CA VAL A 556 22.24 7.94 2.52
C VAL A 556 22.93 7.13 3.63
N ALA A 557 23.81 7.75 4.43
CA ALA A 557 24.46 7.09 5.55
C ALA A 557 23.43 6.55 6.57
N GLY A 558 22.44 7.36 6.92
CA GLY A 558 21.38 6.95 7.87
C GLY A 558 20.47 5.84 7.36
N ILE A 559 20.20 5.77 6.04
CA ILE A 559 19.46 4.65 5.43
C ILE A 559 20.30 3.38 5.48
N VAL A 560 21.61 3.47 5.14
CA VAL A 560 22.53 2.33 5.23
C VAL A 560 22.58 1.79 6.66
N ASP A 561 22.69 2.66 7.67
CA ASP A 561 22.66 2.28 9.08
C ASP A 561 21.33 1.59 9.46
N GLN A 562 20.21 2.07 8.94
CA GLN A 562 18.89 1.44 9.17
C GLN A 562 18.87 0.04 8.56
N LEU A 563 19.28 -0.13 7.31
CA LEU A 563 19.27 -1.41 6.61
C LEU A 563 20.17 -2.44 7.30
N ILE A 564 21.40 -2.06 7.67
CA ILE A 564 22.31 -2.95 8.40
C ILE A 564 21.74 -3.35 9.77
N THR A 565 21.14 -2.40 10.49
CA THR A 565 20.61 -2.64 11.84
C THR A 565 19.39 -3.56 11.83
N THR A 566 18.56 -3.49 10.79
CA THR A 566 17.31 -4.27 10.70
C THR A 566 17.44 -5.57 9.91
N MET A 567 18.64 -5.89 9.44
CA MET A 567 18.96 -7.15 8.78
C MET A 567 18.94 -8.30 9.79
N ASP A 568 18.20 -9.37 9.49
CA ASP A 568 18.14 -10.59 10.32
C ASP A 568 18.57 -11.82 9.50
N PRO A 569 19.87 -12.15 9.44
CA PRO A 569 20.39 -13.28 8.67
C PRO A 569 19.96 -14.66 9.22
N GLU A 570 19.51 -14.73 10.46
CA GLU A 570 19.03 -15.96 11.09
C GLU A 570 17.54 -16.21 10.82
N SER A 571 16.82 -15.21 10.32
CA SER A 571 15.40 -15.36 9.98
C SER A 571 15.20 -16.33 8.82
N ALA A 572 14.31 -17.31 9.03
CA ALA A 572 13.87 -18.20 7.96
C ALA A 572 12.81 -17.57 7.05
N GLU A 573 12.18 -16.46 7.44
CA GLU A 573 11.05 -15.85 6.73
C GLU A 573 11.51 -14.70 5.80
N THR A 574 12.14 -13.69 6.37
CA THR A 574 12.55 -12.47 5.65
C THR A 574 13.87 -11.95 6.19
N LEU A 575 14.76 -11.54 5.32
CA LEU A 575 16.04 -10.93 5.72
C LEU A 575 15.85 -9.52 6.28
N TRP A 576 14.91 -8.78 5.71
CA TRP A 576 14.56 -7.42 6.10
C TRP A 576 13.04 -7.25 6.25
N PRO A 577 12.58 -6.33 7.11
CA PRO A 577 11.17 -5.97 7.19
C PRO A 577 10.70 -5.36 5.86
N ALA A 578 9.73 -5.99 5.23
CA ALA A 578 9.08 -5.47 4.03
C ALA A 578 7.56 -5.44 4.25
N SER A 579 6.92 -4.35 3.84
CA SER A 579 5.47 -4.25 3.79
C SER A 579 5.00 -4.29 2.34
N CYS A 580 3.89 -4.96 2.08
CA CYS A 580 3.25 -4.97 0.78
C CYS A 580 1.74 -5.07 0.93
N VAL A 581 1.00 -4.21 0.23
CA VAL A 581 -0.48 -4.21 0.23
C VAL A 581 -1.09 -5.44 -0.43
N HIS A 582 -0.33 -6.13 -1.27
CA HIS A 582 -0.82 -7.25 -2.09
C HIS A 582 -0.68 -8.63 -1.43
N GLY A 583 -0.09 -8.71 -0.25
CA GLY A 583 0.15 -9.97 0.47
C GLY A 583 1.62 -10.17 0.83
N ALA A 584 1.99 -11.37 1.30
CA ALA A 584 3.38 -11.71 1.61
C ALA A 584 4.16 -11.97 0.30
N PRO A 585 5.16 -11.15 -0.05
CA PRO A 585 5.94 -11.32 -1.27
C PRO A 585 6.98 -12.44 -1.11
N ASP A 586 7.56 -12.90 -2.23
CA ASP A 586 8.77 -13.71 -2.22
C ASP A 586 9.90 -12.92 -1.54
N PRO A 587 10.48 -13.42 -0.43
CA PRO A 587 11.50 -12.69 0.32
C PRO A 587 12.83 -12.56 -0.41
N CYS A 588 13.05 -13.30 -1.50
CA CYS A 588 14.25 -13.23 -2.33
C CYS A 588 14.08 -12.30 -3.55
N CYS A 589 12.86 -11.89 -3.91
CA CYS A 589 12.62 -11.13 -5.13
C CYS A 589 13.24 -9.73 -5.09
N LEU A 590 13.35 -9.10 -6.26
CA LEU A 590 13.89 -7.76 -6.39
C LEU A 590 12.92 -6.69 -5.88
N GLN A 591 11.64 -6.79 -6.24
CA GLN A 591 10.65 -5.73 -6.00
C GLN A 591 10.41 -5.46 -4.52
N HIS A 592 10.13 -6.52 -3.75
CA HIS A 592 9.76 -6.41 -2.33
C HIS A 592 10.67 -7.22 -1.40
N GLY A 593 11.56 -8.02 -1.95
CA GLY A 593 12.46 -8.91 -1.21
C GLY A 593 13.89 -8.37 -1.08
N ALA A 594 14.77 -9.27 -0.67
CA ALA A 594 16.15 -8.95 -0.31
C ALA A 594 17.02 -8.54 -1.51
N ALA A 595 16.76 -9.05 -2.72
CA ALA A 595 17.63 -8.80 -3.87
C ALA A 595 17.70 -7.31 -4.26
N GLY A 596 16.56 -6.59 -4.20
CA GLY A 596 16.55 -5.17 -4.54
C GLY A 596 17.35 -4.32 -3.54
N THR A 597 17.21 -4.61 -2.26
CA THR A 597 17.96 -3.95 -1.17
C THR A 597 19.45 -4.30 -1.25
N LEU A 598 19.80 -5.56 -1.54
CA LEU A 598 21.17 -5.99 -1.78
C LEU A 598 21.83 -5.19 -2.91
N GLY A 599 21.13 -5.01 -4.06
CA GLY A 599 21.68 -4.22 -5.17
C GLY A 599 21.92 -2.76 -4.81
N ALA A 600 21.05 -2.13 -4.01
CA ALA A 600 21.24 -0.76 -3.53
C ALA A 600 22.46 -0.66 -2.58
N LEU A 601 22.63 -1.61 -1.64
CA LEU A 601 23.79 -1.66 -0.75
C LEU A 601 25.09 -1.93 -1.52
N THR A 602 25.07 -2.83 -2.50
CA THR A 602 26.21 -3.10 -3.38
C THR A 602 26.65 -1.83 -4.12
N ARG A 603 25.68 -1.05 -4.62
CA ARG A 603 25.98 0.24 -5.25
C ARG A 603 26.62 1.24 -4.29
N CYS A 604 26.20 1.27 -3.01
CA CYS A 604 26.85 2.09 -1.98
C CYS A 604 28.31 1.65 -1.78
N TYR A 605 28.55 0.35 -1.70
CA TYR A 605 29.88 -0.22 -1.53
C TYR A 605 30.83 0.07 -2.71
N GLU A 606 30.31 0.02 -3.94
CA GLU A 606 31.09 0.39 -5.16
C GLU A 606 31.51 1.87 -5.15
N VAL A 607 30.75 2.74 -4.48
CA VAL A 607 31.09 4.17 -4.34
C VAL A 607 32.04 4.40 -3.16
N GLU A 608 31.76 3.75 -2.03
CA GLU A 608 32.54 3.90 -0.80
C GLU A 608 32.62 2.54 -0.08
N ALA A 609 33.78 1.90 -0.18
CA ALA A 609 34.02 0.55 0.33
C ALA A 609 34.21 0.58 1.86
N GLU A 610 33.15 0.38 2.61
CA GLU A 610 33.14 0.23 4.07
C GLU A 610 33.07 -1.25 4.47
N PRO A 611 33.89 -1.74 5.46
CA PRO A 611 33.90 -3.13 5.89
C PRO A 611 32.52 -3.64 6.36
N ARG A 612 31.74 -2.82 7.10
CA ARG A 612 30.39 -3.18 7.57
C ARG A 612 29.39 -3.40 6.42
N LEU A 613 29.54 -2.64 5.31
CA LEU A 613 28.76 -2.86 4.10
C LEU A 613 29.15 -4.18 3.44
N ALA A 614 30.44 -4.51 3.36
CA ALA A 614 30.91 -5.77 2.81
C ALA A 614 30.32 -6.97 3.58
N GLU A 615 30.32 -6.93 4.92
CA GLU A 615 29.74 -7.97 5.76
C GLU A 615 28.24 -8.13 5.53
N ALA A 616 27.49 -7.03 5.47
CA ALA A 616 26.04 -7.04 5.21
C ALA A 616 25.72 -7.58 3.81
N ILE A 617 26.46 -7.16 2.79
CA ILE A 617 26.30 -7.60 1.40
C ILE A 617 26.59 -9.09 1.27
N ALA A 618 27.70 -9.59 1.85
CA ALA A 618 28.04 -11.01 1.86
C ALA A 618 26.96 -11.83 2.57
N GLY A 619 26.54 -11.40 3.76
CA GLY A 619 25.48 -12.05 4.53
C GLY A 619 24.16 -12.12 3.77
N ALA A 620 23.77 -11.05 3.10
CA ALA A 620 22.55 -11.00 2.28
C ALA A 620 22.64 -11.90 1.04
N GLY A 621 23.77 -11.89 0.36
CA GLY A 621 24.01 -12.75 -0.80
C GLY A 621 23.90 -14.24 -0.46
N HIS A 622 24.57 -14.67 0.61
CA HIS A 622 24.51 -16.05 1.08
C HIS A 622 23.12 -16.44 1.62
N TRP A 623 22.41 -15.52 2.28
CA TRP A 623 21.05 -15.75 2.72
C TRP A 623 20.11 -16.01 1.52
N ILE A 624 20.20 -15.17 0.49
CA ILE A 624 19.40 -15.33 -0.75
C ILE A 624 19.69 -16.68 -1.39
N LEU A 625 20.96 -17.07 -1.57
CA LEU A 625 21.32 -18.36 -2.19
C LEU A 625 20.77 -19.54 -1.40
N ARG A 626 20.91 -19.57 -0.07
CA ARG A 626 20.32 -20.61 0.78
C ARG A 626 18.80 -20.72 0.58
N ARG A 627 18.09 -19.58 0.58
CA ARG A 627 16.63 -19.57 0.41
C ARG A 627 16.18 -19.99 -0.96
N LEU A 628 16.95 -19.72 -2.02
CA LEU A 628 16.64 -20.18 -3.38
C LEU A 628 16.79 -21.69 -3.52
N ASP A 629 17.66 -22.33 -2.74
CA ASP A 629 17.84 -23.79 -2.77
C ASP A 629 16.78 -24.53 -1.94
N GLU A 630 16.23 -23.92 -0.88
CA GLU A 630 15.23 -24.53 0.02
C GLU A 630 13.83 -24.61 -0.59
N ASP A 631 13.40 -23.60 -1.34
CA ASP A 631 12.05 -23.47 -1.87
C ASP A 631 12.01 -23.69 -3.39
N GLY A 632 11.60 -24.85 -3.86
CA GLY A 632 11.33 -25.10 -5.28
C GLY A 632 10.08 -24.36 -5.78
N GLY A 633 10.08 -23.97 -7.08
CA GLY A 633 8.88 -23.46 -7.75
C GLY A 633 8.66 -21.95 -7.72
N ARG A 634 9.72 -21.15 -7.51
CA ARG A 634 9.66 -19.70 -7.67
C ARG A 634 9.51 -19.29 -9.13
N PRO A 635 8.76 -18.23 -9.44
CA PRO A 635 8.73 -17.62 -10.75
C PRO A 635 10.14 -17.20 -11.21
N PRO A 636 10.43 -17.26 -12.51
CA PRO A 636 11.78 -16.91 -13.01
C PRO A 636 12.00 -15.42 -13.27
N GLY A 637 10.97 -14.56 -13.13
CA GLY A 637 10.98 -13.15 -13.53
C GLY A 637 12.09 -12.29 -12.90
N LEU A 638 12.31 -11.11 -13.49
CA LEU A 638 13.34 -10.18 -13.02
C LEU A 638 12.95 -9.52 -11.69
N TYR A 639 11.73 -8.95 -11.59
CA TYR A 639 11.34 -8.22 -10.39
C TYR A 639 10.66 -9.11 -9.35
N PHE A 640 9.92 -10.13 -9.79
CA PHE A 640 9.16 -11.01 -8.91
C PHE A 640 9.65 -12.47 -8.96
N GLY A 641 10.95 -12.67 -9.21
CA GLY A 641 11.46 -14.03 -9.32
C GLY A 641 12.97 -14.17 -9.19
N THR A 642 13.44 -15.34 -9.63
CA THR A 642 14.83 -15.78 -9.41
C THR A 642 15.86 -15.07 -10.29
N ALA A 643 15.46 -14.50 -11.44
CA ALA A 643 16.37 -13.78 -12.33
C ALA A 643 16.96 -12.51 -11.66
N GLY A 644 16.13 -11.75 -10.95
CA GLY A 644 16.60 -10.58 -10.20
C GLY A 644 17.48 -10.95 -9.01
N ALA A 645 17.20 -12.07 -8.36
CA ALA A 645 18.05 -12.57 -7.29
C ALA A 645 19.43 -12.97 -7.81
N ALA A 646 19.50 -13.69 -8.95
CA ALA A 646 20.77 -14.04 -9.61
C ALA A 646 21.58 -12.79 -10.01
N TRP A 647 20.89 -11.78 -10.57
CA TRP A 647 21.53 -10.48 -10.91
C TRP A 647 22.13 -9.81 -9.67
N ALA A 648 21.35 -9.63 -8.60
CA ALA A 648 21.81 -8.95 -7.39
C ALA A 648 22.98 -9.67 -6.70
N VAL A 649 22.91 -11.02 -6.63
CA VAL A 649 23.98 -11.82 -6.00
C VAL A 649 25.25 -11.81 -6.84
N LEU A 650 25.14 -11.84 -8.20
CA LEU A 650 26.32 -11.72 -9.07
C LEU A 650 27.03 -10.38 -8.84
N ASP A 651 26.30 -9.26 -8.85
CA ASP A 651 26.90 -7.95 -8.65
C ASP A 651 27.55 -7.84 -7.28
N ALA A 652 26.92 -8.38 -6.23
CA ALA A 652 27.49 -8.46 -4.89
C ALA A 652 28.80 -9.28 -4.86
N GLY A 653 28.77 -10.47 -5.45
CA GLY A 653 29.95 -11.36 -5.53
C GLY A 653 31.12 -10.71 -6.29
N LEU A 654 30.85 -10.03 -7.41
CA LEU A 654 31.86 -9.29 -8.16
C LEU A 654 32.41 -8.09 -7.39
N ALA A 655 31.57 -7.34 -6.69
CA ALA A 655 31.99 -6.18 -5.90
C ALA A 655 32.87 -6.58 -4.70
N LEU A 656 32.57 -7.73 -4.08
CA LEU A 656 33.33 -8.25 -2.94
C LEU A 656 34.52 -9.15 -3.33
N ALA A 657 34.65 -9.52 -4.59
CA ALA A 657 35.55 -10.58 -5.09
C ALA A 657 35.27 -11.94 -4.38
N ASP A 658 33.99 -12.22 -4.09
CA ASP A 658 33.53 -13.45 -3.46
C ASP A 658 33.16 -14.49 -4.53
N ALA A 659 34.00 -15.52 -4.67
CA ALA A 659 33.83 -16.53 -5.69
C ALA A 659 32.59 -17.41 -5.45
N ASP A 660 32.22 -17.66 -4.19
CA ASP A 660 31.08 -18.53 -3.85
C ASP A 660 29.75 -17.82 -4.24
N LEU A 661 29.65 -16.51 -4.02
CA LEU A 661 28.51 -15.71 -4.47
C LEU A 661 28.41 -15.69 -6.01
N VAL A 662 29.55 -15.49 -6.71
CA VAL A 662 29.57 -15.48 -8.17
C VAL A 662 29.14 -16.84 -8.75
N GLU A 663 29.71 -17.93 -8.27
CA GLU A 663 29.38 -19.29 -8.73
C GLU A 663 27.91 -19.65 -8.40
N GLY A 664 27.44 -19.30 -7.19
CA GLY A 664 26.06 -19.51 -6.76
C GLY A 664 25.07 -18.73 -7.65
N ALA A 665 25.34 -17.45 -7.93
CA ALA A 665 24.52 -16.65 -8.84
C ALA A 665 24.45 -17.23 -10.25
N LEU A 666 25.59 -17.70 -10.79
CA LEU A 666 25.66 -18.32 -12.10
C LEU A 666 24.92 -19.67 -12.15
N ALA A 667 24.99 -20.45 -11.08
CA ALA A 667 24.25 -21.70 -10.97
C ALA A 667 22.72 -21.46 -10.94
N VAL A 668 22.26 -20.40 -10.29
CA VAL A 668 20.87 -19.96 -10.33
C VAL A 668 20.49 -19.53 -11.76
N ALA A 669 21.30 -18.69 -12.39
CA ALA A 669 21.07 -18.19 -13.74
C ALA A 669 21.00 -19.30 -14.79
N ASP A 670 21.80 -20.35 -14.65
CA ASP A 670 21.82 -21.49 -15.59
C ASP A 670 20.51 -22.31 -15.55
N ARG A 671 19.77 -22.28 -14.44
CA ARG A 671 18.46 -22.93 -14.28
C ARG A 671 17.29 -22.12 -14.84
N LEU A 672 17.50 -20.83 -15.18
CA LEU A 672 16.43 -19.99 -15.73
C LEU A 672 16.01 -20.49 -17.13
N PRO A 673 14.70 -20.42 -17.46
CA PRO A 673 14.25 -20.71 -18.83
C PRO A 673 14.70 -19.59 -19.78
N GLU A 674 14.73 -19.88 -21.08
CA GLU A 674 15.02 -18.86 -22.10
C GLU A 674 13.85 -17.93 -22.34
N ALA A 675 12.62 -18.45 -22.24
CA ALA A 675 11.38 -17.69 -22.38
C ALA A 675 10.28 -18.30 -21.50
N VAL A 676 9.28 -17.48 -21.20
CA VAL A 676 8.06 -17.85 -20.46
C VAL A 676 6.84 -17.23 -21.16
N PRO A 677 5.61 -17.73 -20.90
CA PRO A 677 4.42 -17.19 -21.55
C PRO A 677 4.14 -15.71 -21.24
N SER A 678 4.54 -15.19 -20.06
CA SER A 678 4.46 -13.76 -19.78
C SER A 678 5.55 -13.02 -20.57
N PRO A 679 5.21 -11.95 -21.32
CA PRO A 679 6.18 -11.23 -22.16
C PRO A 679 6.96 -10.15 -21.41
N ASP A 680 6.46 -9.69 -20.27
CA ASP A 680 6.84 -8.44 -19.62
C ASP A 680 8.24 -8.43 -18.97
N VAL A 681 8.63 -7.26 -18.42
CA VAL A 681 9.93 -7.10 -17.75
C VAL A 681 9.91 -7.68 -16.34
N THR A 682 8.79 -7.61 -15.66
CA THR A 682 8.75 -7.93 -14.22
C THR A 682 8.66 -9.44 -13.96
N HIS A 683 7.82 -10.14 -14.68
CA HIS A 683 7.56 -11.59 -14.51
C HIS A 683 8.06 -12.42 -15.70
N GLY A 684 8.32 -11.79 -16.85
CA GLY A 684 8.32 -12.41 -18.14
C GLY A 684 9.64 -12.47 -18.90
N THR A 685 9.50 -12.80 -20.18
CA THR A 685 10.60 -13.06 -21.12
C THR A 685 11.50 -11.84 -21.31
N ALA A 686 10.96 -10.61 -21.36
CA ALA A 686 11.79 -9.41 -21.47
C ALA A 686 12.70 -9.23 -20.25
N GLY A 687 12.23 -9.57 -19.04
CA GLY A 687 13.04 -9.51 -17.82
C GLY A 687 14.14 -10.56 -17.80
N LEU A 688 13.87 -11.79 -18.27
CA LEU A 688 14.87 -12.84 -18.45
C LEU A 688 15.95 -12.38 -19.44
N GLY A 689 15.54 -11.77 -20.55
CA GLY A 689 16.45 -11.22 -21.54
C GLY A 689 17.35 -10.11 -21.00
N PHE A 690 16.80 -9.16 -20.21
CA PHE A 690 17.60 -8.15 -19.53
C PHE A 690 18.61 -8.77 -18.58
N THR A 691 18.21 -9.77 -17.80
CA THR A 691 19.12 -10.49 -16.90
C THR A 691 20.24 -11.18 -17.69
N ALA A 692 19.92 -11.83 -18.81
CA ALA A 692 20.92 -12.46 -19.67
C ALA A 692 21.91 -11.44 -20.25
N LEU A 693 21.46 -10.27 -20.72
CA LEU A 693 22.33 -9.17 -21.18
C LEU A 693 23.27 -8.68 -20.06
N HIS A 694 22.76 -8.51 -18.85
CA HIS A 694 23.58 -8.12 -17.71
C HIS A 694 24.63 -9.17 -17.35
N LEU A 695 24.22 -10.43 -17.23
CA LEU A 695 25.16 -11.55 -16.96
C LEU A 695 26.24 -11.65 -18.03
N TRP A 696 25.88 -11.47 -19.30
CA TRP A 696 26.86 -11.43 -20.38
C TRP A 696 27.81 -10.25 -20.25
N SER A 697 27.31 -9.04 -20.03
CA SER A 697 28.15 -7.83 -19.88
C SER A 697 29.11 -7.93 -18.68
N ARG A 698 28.70 -8.61 -17.59
CA ARG A 698 29.54 -8.72 -16.39
C ARG A 698 30.53 -9.89 -16.44
N THR A 699 30.23 -10.96 -17.21
CA THR A 699 31.02 -12.20 -17.19
C THR A 699 31.68 -12.56 -18.52
N GLY A 700 31.27 -11.95 -19.65
CA GLY A 700 31.73 -12.27 -20.99
C GLY A 700 31.28 -13.66 -21.51
N ARG A 701 30.49 -14.41 -20.73
CA ARG A 701 30.11 -15.81 -21.09
C ARG A 701 29.09 -15.80 -22.23
N ALA A 702 29.49 -16.30 -23.42
CA ALA A 702 28.72 -16.25 -24.67
C ALA A 702 27.30 -16.83 -24.55
N ARG A 703 27.13 -17.90 -23.74
CA ARG A 703 25.81 -18.51 -23.52
C ARG A 703 24.73 -17.51 -23.05
N PHE A 704 25.09 -16.44 -22.31
CA PHE A 704 24.12 -15.44 -21.89
C PHE A 704 23.75 -14.47 -23.03
N ALA A 705 24.68 -14.18 -23.95
CA ALA A 705 24.34 -13.45 -25.19
C ALA A 705 23.37 -14.27 -26.07
N GLU A 706 23.58 -15.60 -26.16
CA GLU A 706 22.69 -16.51 -26.88
C GLU A 706 21.28 -16.52 -26.26
N ARG A 707 21.19 -16.63 -24.93
CA ARG A 707 19.92 -16.56 -24.21
C ARG A 707 19.19 -15.22 -24.39
N ALA A 708 19.92 -14.11 -24.40
CA ALA A 708 19.31 -12.80 -24.67
C ALA A 708 18.72 -12.73 -26.08
N ARG A 709 19.40 -13.29 -27.10
CA ARG A 709 18.85 -13.39 -28.46
C ARG A 709 17.62 -14.27 -28.49
N ALA A 710 17.67 -15.44 -27.88
CA ALA A 710 16.55 -16.39 -27.83
C ALA A 710 15.30 -15.75 -27.20
N ALA A 711 15.46 -14.98 -26.11
CA ALA A 711 14.39 -14.22 -25.50
C ALA A 711 13.81 -13.15 -26.45
N ALA A 712 14.68 -12.44 -27.20
CA ALA A 712 14.23 -11.43 -28.16
C ALA A 712 13.52 -12.06 -29.37
N ASP A 713 13.99 -13.21 -29.85
CA ASP A 713 13.37 -13.97 -30.94
C ASP A 713 11.99 -14.49 -30.51
N ALA A 714 11.86 -15.05 -29.29
CA ALA A 714 10.58 -15.49 -28.72
C ALA A 714 9.55 -14.34 -28.62
N LEU A 715 9.98 -13.15 -28.22
CA LEU A 715 9.11 -11.98 -28.21
C LEU A 715 8.74 -11.52 -29.63
N ALA A 716 9.65 -11.62 -30.60
CA ALA A 716 9.35 -11.30 -31.99
C ALA A 716 8.35 -12.28 -32.63
N GLU A 717 8.38 -13.57 -32.22
CA GLU A 717 7.45 -14.60 -32.68
C GLU A 717 6.05 -14.44 -32.07
N THR A 718 5.95 -13.89 -30.86
CA THR A 718 4.67 -13.80 -30.10
C THR A 718 3.98 -12.45 -30.21
N VAL A 719 4.56 -11.48 -30.94
CA VAL A 719 3.94 -10.16 -31.15
C VAL A 719 2.59 -10.27 -31.85
N GLN A 720 1.62 -9.51 -31.37
CA GLN A 720 0.30 -9.39 -31.98
C GLN A 720 0.10 -8.00 -32.55
N GLU A 721 -0.57 -7.91 -33.71
CA GLU A 721 -1.01 -6.64 -34.29
C GLU A 721 -2.50 -6.46 -34.00
N GLN A 722 -2.85 -5.35 -33.36
CA GLN A 722 -4.21 -5.01 -33.01
C GLN A 722 -4.52 -3.57 -33.42
N GLU A 723 -5.79 -3.19 -33.39
CA GLU A 723 -6.16 -1.79 -33.51
C GLU A 723 -5.46 -0.96 -32.42
N GLY A 724 -4.73 0.08 -32.84
CA GLY A 724 -3.89 0.90 -31.96
C GLY A 724 -2.46 0.37 -31.77
N GLY A 725 -1.97 -0.56 -32.64
CA GLY A 725 -0.56 -0.97 -32.73
C GLY A 725 -0.21 -2.34 -32.17
N LEU A 726 1.04 -2.50 -31.77
CA LEU A 726 1.57 -3.78 -31.29
C LEU A 726 1.09 -4.12 -29.86
N ASP A 727 0.94 -5.39 -29.58
CA ASP A 727 0.55 -5.92 -28.27
C ASP A 727 1.34 -7.18 -27.90
N TRP A 728 1.60 -7.32 -26.61
CA TRP A 728 2.07 -8.52 -25.92
C TRP A 728 1.28 -8.64 -24.62
N SER A 729 0.16 -9.33 -24.64
CA SER A 729 -0.63 -9.60 -23.44
C SER A 729 -0.21 -10.93 -22.82
N THR A 730 -0.15 -10.99 -21.49
CA THR A 730 -0.04 -12.28 -20.79
C THR A 730 -1.26 -13.13 -21.14
N PRO A 731 -1.07 -14.41 -21.60
CA PRO A 731 -2.18 -15.29 -21.99
C PRO A 731 -3.24 -15.39 -20.89
N ALA A 732 -4.52 -15.39 -21.28
CA ALA A 732 -5.64 -15.41 -20.35
C ALA A 732 -5.73 -16.70 -19.51
N GLU A 733 -5.09 -17.76 -19.96
CA GLU A 733 -5.00 -19.07 -19.28
C GLU A 733 -4.01 -19.07 -18.12
N ILE A 734 -3.13 -18.08 -18.06
CA ILE A 734 -2.18 -17.93 -16.96
C ILE A 734 -2.92 -17.37 -15.74
N GLU A 735 -2.82 -18.06 -14.61
CA GLU A 735 -3.34 -17.57 -13.34
C GLU A 735 -2.50 -16.38 -12.85
N SER A 736 -2.89 -15.18 -13.27
CA SER A 736 -2.26 -13.90 -12.94
C SER A 736 -3.25 -12.75 -13.04
N LYS A 737 -3.10 -11.74 -12.21
CA LYS A 737 -3.88 -10.49 -12.29
C LYS A 737 -3.61 -9.68 -13.56
N LEU A 738 -2.52 -9.98 -14.25
CA LEU A 738 -2.10 -9.31 -15.48
C LEU A 738 -2.67 -9.98 -16.74
N ALA A 739 -3.23 -11.18 -16.61
CA ALA A 739 -3.68 -11.99 -17.74
C ALA A 739 -4.76 -11.30 -18.58
N GLY A 740 -4.68 -11.44 -19.90
CA GLY A 740 -5.67 -10.98 -20.87
C GLY A 740 -5.79 -9.46 -21.04
N ARG A 741 -4.83 -8.67 -20.53
CA ARG A 741 -4.85 -7.19 -20.61
C ARG A 741 -3.66 -6.67 -21.41
N ARG A 742 -3.92 -5.62 -22.22
CA ARG A 742 -2.89 -4.91 -22.97
C ARG A 742 -2.38 -3.74 -22.16
N TYR A 743 -1.10 -3.76 -21.79
CA TYR A 743 -0.43 -2.70 -21.03
C TYR A 743 0.53 -1.90 -21.91
N TYR A 744 0.70 -0.59 -21.58
CA TYR A 744 1.61 0.30 -22.31
C TYR A 744 2.92 0.58 -21.56
N GLY A 745 2.91 0.46 -20.22
CA GLY A 745 4.00 0.85 -19.34
C GLY A 745 5.27 -0.01 -19.46
N PHE A 746 6.29 0.36 -18.68
CA PHE A 746 7.57 -0.35 -18.68
C PHE A 746 7.50 -1.70 -17.95
N ALA A 747 6.83 -1.75 -16.82
CA ALA A 747 6.82 -2.96 -15.98
C ALA A 747 6.15 -4.14 -16.68
N HIS A 748 4.94 -3.95 -17.21
CA HIS A 748 4.08 -5.01 -17.73
C HIS A 748 3.66 -4.82 -19.19
N GLY A 749 4.15 -3.81 -19.88
CA GLY A 749 3.63 -3.44 -21.20
C GLY A 749 4.66 -3.37 -22.31
N VAL A 750 4.15 -2.91 -23.45
CA VAL A 750 4.90 -2.84 -24.71
C VAL A 750 6.19 -2.00 -24.60
N SER A 751 6.19 -0.94 -23.74
CA SER A 751 7.38 -0.11 -23.54
C SER A 751 8.55 -0.90 -22.94
N GLY A 752 8.29 -1.78 -21.99
CA GLY A 752 9.33 -2.62 -21.38
C GLY A 752 9.88 -3.66 -22.38
N VAL A 753 8.99 -4.30 -23.15
CA VAL A 753 9.37 -5.23 -24.22
C VAL A 753 10.22 -4.51 -25.27
N GLY A 754 9.77 -3.33 -25.75
CA GLY A 754 10.52 -2.50 -26.69
C GLY A 754 11.89 -2.08 -26.17
N SER A 755 12.00 -1.76 -24.87
CA SER A 755 13.26 -1.41 -24.21
C SER A 755 14.25 -2.59 -24.23
N PHE A 756 13.78 -3.81 -23.93
CA PHE A 756 14.60 -4.99 -23.99
C PHE A 756 15.05 -5.28 -25.44
N LEU A 757 14.16 -5.26 -26.42
CA LEU A 757 14.47 -5.48 -27.83
C LEU A 757 15.52 -4.48 -28.33
N LEU A 758 15.39 -3.21 -27.93
CA LEU A 758 16.36 -2.16 -28.27
C LEU A 758 17.73 -2.43 -27.63
N ALA A 759 17.76 -2.79 -26.35
CA ALA A 759 18.99 -3.12 -25.63
C ALA A 759 19.68 -4.36 -26.23
N CYS A 760 18.92 -5.40 -26.56
CA CYS A 760 19.42 -6.60 -27.19
C CYS A 760 20.05 -6.29 -28.57
N ALA A 761 19.33 -5.53 -29.42
CA ALA A 761 19.84 -5.11 -30.72
C ALA A 761 21.12 -4.28 -30.63
N GLY A 762 21.25 -3.44 -29.62
CA GLY A 762 22.45 -2.61 -29.39
C GLY A 762 23.64 -3.37 -28.85
N SER A 763 23.42 -4.44 -28.09
CA SER A 763 24.48 -5.18 -27.36
C SER A 763 24.94 -6.44 -28.10
N VAL A 764 24.03 -7.28 -28.55
CA VAL A 764 24.32 -8.57 -29.18
C VAL A 764 23.99 -8.64 -30.67
N GLY A 765 23.48 -7.53 -31.24
CA GLY A 765 23.08 -7.39 -32.64
C GLY A 765 21.64 -7.82 -32.91
N GLY A 766 21.08 -7.36 -34.05
CA GLY A 766 19.73 -7.75 -34.48
C GLY A 766 18.95 -6.55 -35.05
N ASP A 767 19.08 -6.30 -36.39
CA ASP A 767 18.34 -5.22 -37.06
C ASP A 767 16.82 -5.43 -37.01
N ALA A 768 16.36 -6.68 -37.01
CA ALA A 768 14.96 -7.02 -36.87
C ALA A 768 14.39 -6.62 -35.50
N HIS A 769 15.14 -6.87 -34.42
CA HIS A 769 14.73 -6.46 -33.05
C HIS A 769 14.69 -4.95 -32.92
N ARG A 770 15.64 -4.22 -33.54
CA ARG A 770 15.64 -2.74 -33.59
C ARG A 770 14.44 -2.20 -34.36
N ALA A 771 14.12 -2.81 -35.50
CA ALA A 771 12.95 -2.44 -36.28
C ALA A 771 11.64 -2.68 -35.49
N LEU A 772 11.55 -3.81 -34.76
CA LEU A 772 10.40 -4.11 -33.91
C LEU A 772 10.28 -3.11 -32.75
N ALA A 773 11.40 -2.76 -32.09
CA ALA A 773 11.43 -1.72 -31.05
C ALA A 773 10.97 -0.36 -31.59
N SER A 774 11.31 -0.02 -32.84
CA SER A 774 10.83 1.22 -33.49
C SER A 774 9.32 1.21 -33.69
N ARG A 775 8.74 0.05 -34.09
CA ARG A 775 7.27 -0.12 -34.20
C ARG A 775 6.58 -0.01 -32.85
N VAL A 776 7.20 -0.47 -31.76
CA VAL A 776 6.70 -0.21 -30.38
C VAL A 776 6.67 1.29 -30.11
N GLY A 777 7.72 2.01 -30.51
CA GLY A 777 7.75 3.49 -30.37
C GLY A 777 6.59 4.17 -31.10
N GLU A 778 6.26 3.74 -32.33
CA GLU A 778 5.09 4.29 -33.07
C GLU A 778 3.78 3.97 -32.32
N THR A 779 3.61 2.72 -31.84
CA THR A 779 2.44 2.36 -31.00
C THR A 779 2.28 3.29 -29.80
N LEU A 780 3.38 3.64 -29.13
CA LEU A 780 3.33 4.56 -27.99
C LEU A 780 3.07 6.01 -28.39
N LEU A 781 3.51 6.45 -29.56
CA LEU A 781 3.13 7.78 -30.09
C LEU A 781 1.63 7.85 -30.44
N ASP A 782 1.09 6.79 -31.04
CA ASP A 782 -0.34 6.71 -31.42
C ASP A 782 -1.28 6.63 -30.21
N THR A 783 -0.82 6.05 -29.10
CA THR A 783 -1.59 5.92 -27.85
C THR A 783 -1.32 7.02 -26.82
N MET A 784 -0.46 7.99 -27.19
CA MET A 784 -0.08 9.11 -26.33
C MET A 784 -1.27 10.06 -26.12
N ILE A 785 -1.51 10.39 -24.86
CA ILE A 785 -2.43 11.48 -24.47
C ILE A 785 -1.61 12.77 -24.42
N ASP A 786 -1.71 13.58 -25.46
CA ASP A 786 -1.02 14.84 -25.57
C ASP A 786 -1.87 15.95 -24.94
N THR A 787 -1.36 16.57 -23.86
CA THR A 787 -2.01 17.71 -23.19
C THR A 787 -1.57 19.06 -23.80
N GLY A 788 -0.83 19.05 -24.90
CA GLY A 788 -0.20 20.21 -25.51
C GLY A 788 1.09 20.66 -24.82
N ARG A 789 1.32 20.21 -23.58
CA ARG A 789 2.51 20.52 -22.77
C ARG A 789 3.26 19.28 -22.31
N SER A 790 2.53 18.23 -21.95
CA SER A 790 3.06 16.99 -21.40
C SER A 790 2.45 15.77 -22.09
N ALA A 791 3.13 14.63 -22.00
CA ALA A 791 2.72 13.35 -22.55
C ALA A 791 2.37 12.37 -21.43
N MET A 792 1.18 11.79 -21.51
CA MET A 792 0.69 10.80 -20.55
C MET A 792 0.16 9.55 -21.28
N TRP A 793 0.07 8.44 -20.58
CA TRP A 793 -0.51 7.19 -21.08
C TRP A 793 -1.43 6.58 -20.04
N ALA A 794 -2.45 5.89 -20.49
CA ALA A 794 -3.21 4.97 -19.65
C ALA A 794 -2.33 3.77 -19.24
N ALA A 795 -2.61 3.13 -18.12
CA ALA A 795 -1.89 1.92 -17.71
C ALA A 795 -2.15 0.78 -18.71
N SER A 796 -3.41 0.57 -19.11
CA SER A 796 -3.82 -0.42 -20.11
C SER A 796 -4.89 0.17 -21.03
N SER A 797 -5.19 -0.55 -22.13
CA SER A 797 -6.25 -0.15 -23.05
C SER A 797 -7.60 -0.06 -22.31
N GLY A 798 -8.31 1.06 -22.52
CA GLY A 798 -9.59 1.35 -21.85
C GLY A 798 -9.48 1.96 -20.44
N ASP A 799 -8.29 2.11 -19.88
CA ASP A 799 -8.08 2.86 -18.64
C ASP A 799 -7.93 4.37 -18.93
N ILE A 800 -8.07 5.19 -17.89
CA ILE A 800 -7.70 6.61 -17.93
C ILE A 800 -6.23 6.78 -17.53
N ALA A 801 -5.57 7.80 -18.05
CA ALA A 801 -4.22 8.14 -17.59
C ALA A 801 -4.27 8.60 -16.13
N THR A 802 -3.37 8.06 -15.32
CA THR A 802 -3.36 8.37 -13.89
C THR A 802 -2.15 9.20 -13.49
N ALA A 803 -1.00 8.58 -13.29
CA ALA A 803 0.20 9.25 -12.82
C ALA A 803 1.43 8.83 -13.64
N PRO A 804 2.43 9.71 -13.79
CA PRO A 804 3.57 9.49 -14.66
C PRO A 804 4.64 8.61 -14.01
N TYR A 805 4.26 7.42 -13.52
CA TYR A 805 5.16 6.51 -12.84
C TYR A 805 6.06 5.70 -13.78
N TRP A 806 7.10 5.07 -13.22
CA TRP A 806 7.97 4.17 -13.94
C TRP A 806 7.24 2.91 -14.42
N CYS A 807 6.44 2.28 -13.57
CA CYS A 807 5.80 1.00 -13.92
C CYS A 807 4.77 1.12 -15.05
N HIS A 808 3.87 2.11 -15.01
CA HIS A 808 2.74 2.21 -15.94
C HIS A 808 2.59 3.56 -16.62
N GLY A 809 3.51 4.49 -16.45
CA GLY A 809 3.30 5.88 -16.91
C GLY A 809 4.48 6.49 -17.65
N SER A 810 4.43 7.81 -17.72
CA SER A 810 5.34 8.62 -18.55
C SER A 810 6.81 8.42 -18.21
N ALA A 811 7.19 8.16 -16.95
CA ALA A 811 8.60 7.99 -16.58
C ALA A 811 9.22 6.73 -17.22
N GLY A 812 8.50 5.59 -17.19
CA GLY A 812 8.99 4.37 -17.81
C GLY A 812 8.95 4.42 -19.35
N ILE A 813 7.83 4.90 -19.90
CA ILE A 813 7.63 5.03 -21.35
C ILE A 813 8.61 6.06 -21.93
N GLY A 814 8.75 7.23 -21.29
CA GLY A 814 9.69 8.28 -21.71
C GLY A 814 11.14 7.82 -21.68
N GLY A 815 11.50 6.95 -20.70
CA GLY A 815 12.82 6.32 -20.62
C GLY A 815 13.13 5.44 -21.84
N PHE A 816 12.16 4.68 -22.33
CA PHE A 816 12.28 3.92 -23.58
C PHE A 816 12.36 4.83 -24.79
N LEU A 817 11.38 5.76 -24.96
CA LEU A 817 11.31 6.65 -26.10
C LEU A 817 12.56 7.52 -26.24
N GLY A 818 13.14 7.99 -25.13
CA GLY A 818 14.39 8.73 -25.14
C GLY A 818 15.58 7.92 -25.70
N ARG A 819 15.72 6.67 -25.25
CA ARG A 819 16.73 5.73 -25.75
C ARG A 819 16.52 5.38 -27.22
N LEU A 820 15.27 5.14 -27.61
CA LEU A 820 14.89 4.85 -29.00
C LEU A 820 15.20 6.05 -29.91
N GLY A 821 14.81 7.28 -29.49
CA GLY A 821 15.09 8.50 -30.25
C GLY A 821 16.59 8.72 -30.45
N ARG A 822 17.43 8.43 -29.43
CA ARG A 822 18.89 8.48 -29.56
C ARG A 822 19.43 7.40 -30.50
N ALA A 823 18.92 6.20 -30.44
CA ALA A 823 19.40 5.07 -31.23
C ALA A 823 19.01 5.15 -32.71
N THR A 824 17.84 5.74 -33.02
CA THR A 824 17.30 5.89 -34.38
C THR A 824 17.57 7.23 -35.01
N GLY A 825 17.84 8.26 -34.22
CA GLY A 825 17.91 9.65 -34.68
C GLY A 825 16.53 10.32 -34.93
N ASP A 826 15.42 9.61 -34.63
CA ASP A 826 14.07 10.16 -34.82
C ASP A 826 13.68 11.09 -33.67
N GLY A 827 13.61 12.38 -33.99
CA GLY A 827 13.28 13.42 -33.02
C GLY A 827 11.87 13.37 -32.45
N ARG A 828 10.92 12.60 -33.03
CA ARG A 828 9.56 12.47 -32.49
C ARG A 828 9.61 11.74 -31.16
N PHE A 829 10.39 10.67 -31.04
CA PHE A 829 10.55 9.89 -29.82
C PHE A 829 11.21 10.72 -28.70
N LEU A 830 12.25 11.48 -29.05
CA LEU A 830 12.91 12.35 -28.05
C LEU A 830 11.96 13.45 -27.55
N ARG A 831 11.16 14.06 -28.43
CA ARG A 831 10.13 15.05 -28.00
C ARG A 831 9.11 14.44 -27.05
N ALA A 832 8.60 13.26 -27.35
CA ALA A 832 7.67 12.56 -26.45
C ALA A 832 8.31 12.24 -25.07
N ALA A 833 9.60 11.88 -25.04
CA ALA A 833 10.35 11.70 -23.80
C ALA A 833 10.52 13.02 -23.02
N GLU A 834 10.78 14.15 -23.71
CA GLU A 834 10.83 15.48 -23.08
C GLU A 834 9.47 15.90 -22.51
N MET A 835 8.39 15.61 -23.23
CA MET A 835 7.02 15.84 -22.73
C MET A 835 6.69 14.93 -21.53
N SER A 836 7.22 13.70 -21.50
CA SER A 836 7.13 12.79 -20.35
C SER A 836 7.85 13.35 -19.12
N ALA A 837 9.02 13.96 -19.31
CA ALA A 837 9.74 14.61 -18.20
C ALA A 837 8.95 15.80 -17.63
N ARG A 838 8.23 16.54 -18.46
CA ARG A 838 7.30 17.59 -17.98
C ARG A 838 6.13 16.98 -17.21
N ALA A 839 5.52 15.89 -17.71
CA ALA A 839 4.46 15.16 -16.98
C ALA A 839 4.90 14.75 -15.58
N VAL A 840 6.14 14.25 -15.45
CA VAL A 840 6.74 13.90 -14.16
C VAL A 840 6.81 15.11 -13.23
N MET A 841 7.31 16.23 -13.71
CA MET A 841 7.46 17.44 -12.89
C MET A 841 6.13 18.10 -12.56
N ASP A 842 5.18 18.11 -13.48
CA ASP A 842 3.84 18.67 -13.27
C ASP A 842 3.02 17.84 -12.25
N ASN A 843 3.35 16.55 -12.05
CA ASN A 843 2.65 15.65 -11.12
C ASN A 843 3.48 15.20 -9.90
N ARG A 844 4.66 15.81 -9.64
CA ARG A 844 5.59 15.39 -8.57
C ARG A 844 4.98 15.38 -7.16
N TRP A 845 3.98 16.19 -6.92
CA TRP A 845 3.28 16.30 -5.64
C TRP A 845 2.27 15.16 -5.40
N ARG A 846 1.86 14.39 -6.43
CA ARG A 846 0.98 13.21 -6.32
C ARG A 846 1.75 11.92 -6.04
N ALA A 847 3.05 11.90 -6.33
CA ALA A 847 3.84 10.69 -6.23
C ALA A 847 4.20 10.38 -4.78
N ILE A 848 4.20 9.10 -4.45
CA ILE A 848 4.84 8.57 -3.25
C ILE A 848 6.36 8.64 -3.39
N LEU A 849 7.12 8.15 -2.40
CA LEU A 849 8.56 8.35 -2.38
C LEU A 849 9.37 7.27 -3.11
N GLY A 850 8.79 6.07 -3.29
CA GLY A 850 9.46 4.86 -3.76
C GLY A 850 9.92 4.89 -5.23
N GLN A 851 10.42 3.75 -5.68
CA GLN A 851 11.02 3.57 -7.00
C GLN A 851 9.99 3.17 -8.07
N CYS A 852 9.06 2.27 -7.75
CA CYS A 852 8.15 1.69 -8.73
C CYS A 852 7.15 2.73 -9.27
N HIS A 853 6.48 3.44 -8.36
CA HIS A 853 5.45 4.44 -8.67
C HIS A 853 5.61 5.69 -7.82
N GLY A 854 6.87 6.15 -7.67
CA GLY A 854 7.20 7.26 -6.81
C GLY A 854 8.28 8.19 -7.35
N LEU A 855 8.66 9.14 -6.47
CA LEU A 855 9.61 10.20 -6.78
C LEU A 855 11.02 9.68 -7.08
N ALA A 856 11.45 8.58 -6.44
CA ALA A 856 12.76 8.00 -6.69
C ALA A 856 12.87 7.46 -8.13
N GLY A 857 11.87 6.70 -8.61
CA GLY A 857 11.85 6.21 -9.99
C GLY A 857 11.67 7.32 -11.04
N ASN A 858 10.89 8.34 -10.72
CA ASN A 858 10.75 9.53 -11.54
C ASN A 858 12.07 10.32 -11.61
N GLY A 859 12.81 10.42 -10.49
CA GLY A 859 14.12 11.03 -10.43
C GLY A 859 15.16 10.29 -11.27
N ASP A 860 15.15 8.96 -11.22
CA ASP A 860 15.99 8.11 -12.08
C ASP A 860 15.73 8.35 -13.57
N PHE A 861 14.47 8.51 -13.98
CA PHE A 861 14.11 8.86 -15.34
C PHE A 861 14.67 10.25 -15.74
N LEU A 862 14.60 11.25 -14.87
CA LEU A 862 15.16 12.56 -15.13
C LEU A 862 16.69 12.51 -15.28
N LEU A 863 17.39 11.67 -14.48
CA LEU A 863 18.84 11.43 -14.66
C LEU A 863 19.14 10.72 -15.99
N ASP A 864 18.27 9.79 -16.44
CA ASP A 864 18.37 9.22 -17.79
C ASP A 864 18.23 10.32 -18.86
N MET A 865 17.25 11.22 -18.74
CA MET A 865 17.08 12.33 -19.66
C MET A 865 18.28 13.29 -19.69
N ALA A 866 18.89 13.56 -18.52
CA ALA A 866 20.13 14.33 -18.44
C ALA A 866 21.27 13.67 -19.23
N ALA A 867 21.43 12.34 -19.07
CA ALA A 867 22.47 11.57 -19.77
C ALA A 867 22.20 11.47 -21.29
N LEU A 868 20.93 11.29 -21.69
CA LEU A 868 20.54 11.15 -23.08
C LEU A 868 20.64 12.45 -23.88
N THR A 869 20.33 13.59 -23.25
CA THR A 869 20.23 14.91 -23.93
C THR A 869 21.40 15.84 -23.64
N GLY A 870 22.18 15.56 -22.58
CA GLY A 870 23.21 16.49 -22.07
C GLY A 870 22.63 17.74 -21.37
N ALA A 871 21.32 17.83 -21.16
CA ALA A 871 20.69 19.02 -20.61
C ALA A 871 20.67 18.96 -19.08
N GLU A 872 21.42 19.83 -18.40
CA GLU A 872 21.55 19.89 -16.92
C GLU A 872 20.22 20.17 -16.21
N ARG A 873 19.25 20.82 -16.86
CA ARG A 873 17.90 21.05 -16.28
C ARG A 873 17.27 19.79 -15.69
N TYR A 874 17.46 18.64 -16.32
CA TYR A 874 16.90 17.38 -15.83
C TYR A 874 17.59 16.88 -14.56
N ARG A 875 18.88 17.18 -14.41
CA ARG A 875 19.60 16.91 -13.16
C ARG A 875 19.11 17.84 -12.04
N ASP A 876 18.87 19.11 -12.35
CA ASP A 876 18.29 20.07 -11.41
C ASP A 876 16.88 19.62 -10.98
N ASP A 877 16.07 19.17 -11.92
CA ASP A 877 14.74 18.61 -11.64
C ASP A 877 14.82 17.35 -10.77
N ALA A 878 15.78 16.46 -11.00
CA ALA A 878 16.03 15.30 -10.12
C ALA A 878 16.40 15.74 -8.69
N TRP A 879 17.22 16.78 -8.52
CA TRP A 879 17.50 17.38 -7.20
C TRP A 879 16.25 17.97 -6.52
N ARG A 880 15.32 18.56 -7.28
CA ARG A 880 14.03 19.02 -6.74
C ARG A 880 13.19 17.87 -6.24
N LEU A 881 13.14 16.74 -6.95
CA LEU A 881 12.46 15.53 -6.46
C LEU A 881 13.14 14.97 -5.20
N ALA A 882 14.47 14.93 -5.16
CA ALA A 882 15.21 14.53 -3.98
C ALA A 882 14.92 15.43 -2.76
N GLN A 883 14.75 16.74 -2.95
CA GLN A 883 14.38 17.66 -1.88
C GLN A 883 13.01 17.30 -1.29
N VAL A 884 12.03 16.95 -2.13
CA VAL A 884 10.73 16.48 -1.64
C VAL A 884 10.86 15.17 -0.89
N ILE A 885 11.66 14.20 -1.37
CA ILE A 885 11.92 12.95 -0.65
C ILE A 885 12.53 13.27 0.72
N LEU A 886 13.62 14.04 0.76
CA LEU A 886 14.36 14.36 1.98
C LEU A 886 13.54 15.11 3.03
N ALA A 887 12.57 15.91 2.60
CA ALA A 887 11.64 16.60 3.51
C ALA A 887 10.69 15.65 4.28
N ASN A 888 10.53 14.40 3.81
CA ASN A 888 9.72 13.36 4.48
C ASN A 888 10.55 12.45 5.42
N ARG A 889 11.86 12.68 5.56
CA ARG A 889 12.71 11.85 6.42
C ARG A 889 12.30 11.94 7.89
N ALA A 890 12.48 10.83 8.59
CA ALA A 890 12.42 10.78 10.04
C ALA A 890 13.68 10.17 10.61
N HIS A 891 14.16 10.73 11.74
CA HIS A 891 15.37 10.28 12.42
C HIS A 891 15.05 9.26 13.51
N ARG A 892 15.81 8.17 13.56
CA ARG A 892 15.83 7.18 14.66
C ARG A 892 17.26 7.06 15.20
N GLY A 893 17.67 8.05 15.99
CA GLY A 893 19.09 8.27 16.32
C GLY A 893 19.87 8.72 15.09
N ALA A 894 20.94 8.03 14.75
CA ALA A 894 21.72 8.28 13.52
C ALA A 894 21.02 7.76 12.25
N ARG A 895 20.08 6.82 12.41
CA ARG A 895 19.37 6.18 11.31
C ARG A 895 18.31 7.10 10.72
N VAL A 896 18.05 6.95 9.41
CA VAL A 896 17.05 7.70 8.66
C VAL A 896 16.06 6.73 8.02
N VAL A 897 14.78 7.03 8.16
CA VAL A 897 13.68 6.27 7.58
C VAL A 897 12.73 7.19 6.82
N PHE A 898 11.97 6.59 5.92
CA PHE A 898 10.94 7.27 5.12
C PHE A 898 9.64 6.48 5.18
N PRO A 899 8.47 7.15 5.09
CA PRO A 899 7.20 6.46 5.01
C PRO A 899 7.06 5.71 3.66
N ASP A 900 6.57 4.49 3.75
CA ASP A 900 6.10 3.71 2.60
C ASP A 900 4.64 4.09 2.25
N GLU A 901 4.04 3.39 1.29
CA GLU A 901 2.65 3.62 0.86
C GLU A 901 1.60 3.38 1.96
N GLN A 902 1.91 2.54 2.95
CA GLN A 902 1.03 2.21 4.05
C GLN A 902 1.24 3.11 5.27
N GLY A 903 2.18 4.05 5.19
CA GLY A 903 2.58 4.88 6.31
C GLY A 903 3.49 4.17 7.32
N GLY A 904 4.03 3.01 6.96
CA GLY A 904 5.06 2.28 7.70
C GLY A 904 6.47 2.57 7.19
N VAL A 905 7.39 1.65 7.48
CA VAL A 905 8.76 1.68 6.96
C VAL A 905 9.05 0.34 6.29
N SER A 906 9.12 0.36 4.96
CA SER A 906 9.57 -0.77 4.15
C SER A 906 11.04 -0.62 3.78
N THR A 907 11.79 -1.71 3.75
CA THR A 907 13.17 -1.73 3.26
C THR A 907 13.26 -2.06 1.78
N SER A 908 12.14 -2.43 1.15
CA SER A 908 12.08 -2.90 -0.24
C SER A 908 12.65 -1.91 -1.25
N TRP A 909 12.95 -2.41 -2.45
CA TRP A 909 13.38 -1.57 -3.57
C TRP A 909 12.19 -0.84 -4.20
N GLY A 910 11.03 -1.51 -4.35
CA GLY A 910 9.88 -0.96 -5.07
C GLY A 910 9.28 0.29 -4.42
N ASP A 911 9.02 0.23 -3.14
CA ASP A 911 8.24 1.24 -2.38
C ASP A 911 8.92 1.72 -1.09
N GLY A 912 10.14 1.21 -0.80
CA GLY A 912 10.84 1.46 0.46
C GLY A 912 12.23 2.07 0.34
N LEU A 913 13.01 1.84 1.39
CA LEU A 913 14.34 2.45 1.59
C LEU A 913 15.34 2.05 0.51
N GLY A 914 15.30 0.80 0.01
CA GLY A 914 16.23 0.31 -1.01
C GLY A 914 16.16 1.13 -2.31
N GLY A 915 14.94 1.43 -2.78
CA GLY A 915 14.77 2.24 -3.99
C GLY A 915 15.14 3.71 -3.80
N ILE A 916 14.78 4.29 -2.65
CA ILE A 916 15.19 5.66 -2.29
C ILE A 916 16.72 5.77 -2.22
N LEU A 917 17.37 4.80 -1.58
CA LEU A 917 18.84 4.73 -1.48
C LEU A 917 19.50 4.67 -2.86
N GLY A 918 19.04 3.77 -3.74
CA GLY A 918 19.55 3.63 -5.10
C GLY A 918 19.48 4.93 -5.89
N PHE A 919 18.36 5.64 -5.84
CA PHE A 919 18.21 6.95 -6.48
C PHE A 919 19.13 8.02 -5.90
N LEU A 920 19.17 8.16 -4.56
CA LEU A 920 20.00 9.19 -3.91
C LEU A 920 21.50 8.99 -4.17
N VAL A 921 21.98 7.75 -4.17
CA VAL A 921 23.38 7.41 -4.51
C VAL A 921 23.67 7.75 -5.97
N ARG A 922 22.78 7.37 -6.89
CA ARG A 922 22.94 7.72 -8.31
C ARG A 922 22.96 9.22 -8.55
N LEU A 923 22.07 9.97 -7.92
CA LEU A 923 22.01 11.43 -8.02
C LEU A 923 23.30 12.11 -7.55
N GLN A 924 23.91 11.60 -6.47
CA GLN A 924 25.15 12.16 -5.91
C GLN A 924 26.40 11.82 -6.70
N HIS A 925 26.51 10.57 -7.17
CA HIS A 925 27.77 10.02 -7.70
C HIS A 925 27.73 9.76 -9.20
N GLY A 926 26.55 9.91 -9.86
CA GLY A 926 26.42 9.72 -11.31
C GLY A 926 26.58 8.26 -11.76
N THR A 927 26.32 7.30 -10.87
CA THR A 927 26.39 5.87 -11.20
C THR A 927 25.32 5.48 -12.25
N SER A 928 25.46 4.30 -12.88
CA SER A 928 24.44 3.78 -13.80
C SER A 928 23.14 3.46 -13.07
N ARG A 929 22.05 3.38 -13.82
CA ARG A 929 20.75 2.99 -13.28
C ARG A 929 20.77 1.49 -12.90
N LEU A 930 20.24 1.15 -11.72
CA LEU A 930 20.05 -0.25 -11.32
C LEU A 930 18.96 -0.91 -12.19
N TRP A 931 19.14 -2.19 -12.46
CA TRP A 931 18.19 -3.08 -13.15
C TRP A 931 17.89 -2.64 -14.59
N THR A 932 18.90 -2.06 -15.27
CA THR A 932 18.91 -1.78 -16.71
C THR A 932 20.19 -2.33 -17.34
N ALA A 933 20.13 -2.64 -18.62
CA ALA A 933 21.27 -3.16 -19.39
C ALA A 933 21.99 -2.05 -20.19
N ASP A 934 21.89 -0.79 -19.77
CA ASP A 934 22.48 0.35 -20.49
C ASP A 934 24.01 0.21 -20.65
N ASP A 935 24.68 -0.45 -19.71
CA ASP A 935 26.14 -0.66 -19.72
C ASP A 935 26.56 -1.83 -20.64
N ALA A 936 25.62 -2.66 -21.14
CA ALA A 936 25.93 -3.83 -21.96
C ALA A 936 26.47 -3.45 -23.36
N ALA A 937 26.18 -2.23 -23.82
CA ALA A 937 26.67 -1.72 -25.11
C ALA A 937 28.15 -1.29 -25.13
N ALA A 938 28.83 -1.29 -23.98
CA ALA A 938 30.21 -0.78 -23.86
C ALA A 938 31.30 -1.86 -23.98
N HIS A 939 30.95 -3.12 -24.26
CA HIS A 939 31.95 -4.20 -24.44
C HIS A 939 32.53 -4.14 -25.86
N PRO A 940 33.89 -4.06 -26.00
CA PRO A 940 34.50 -4.26 -27.32
C PRO A 940 34.33 -5.70 -27.78
N ALA A 941 33.99 -5.86 -29.05
CA ALA A 941 33.73 -7.15 -29.72
C ALA A 941 34.96 -8.05 -29.94
N ASP A 942 36.04 -7.89 -29.19
CA ASP A 942 37.26 -8.69 -29.26
C ASP A 942 37.40 -9.60 -28.04
N GLY A 943 37.36 -10.89 -28.29
CA GLY A 943 37.37 -12.01 -27.35
C GLY A 943 38.58 -12.13 -26.40
N ALA A 944 38.72 -11.17 -25.50
CA ALA A 944 39.60 -11.28 -24.35
C ALA A 944 38.74 -11.56 -23.11
N GLU A 945 38.83 -12.79 -22.58
CA GLU A 945 38.31 -13.11 -21.26
C GLU A 945 38.85 -12.07 -20.25
N PRO A 946 37.97 -11.33 -19.51
CA PRO A 946 38.43 -10.45 -18.46
C PRO A 946 39.04 -11.31 -17.35
N SER A 947 40.36 -11.28 -17.20
CA SER A 947 41.09 -11.89 -16.10
C SER A 947 40.59 -11.33 -14.79
N ILE A 948 40.06 -12.18 -13.93
CA ILE A 948 39.63 -11.88 -12.53
C ILE A 948 40.78 -11.29 -11.68
N ALA A 949 42.02 -11.28 -12.20
CA ALA A 949 43.23 -10.90 -11.47
C ALA A 949 43.73 -9.43 -11.65
N GLY A 950 43.00 -8.56 -12.33
CA GLY A 950 43.53 -7.28 -12.81
C GLY A 950 43.01 -6.00 -12.14
N ARG A 951 42.23 -6.02 -11.05
CA ARG A 951 41.76 -4.82 -10.33
C ARG A 951 42.12 -4.80 -8.84
N VAL A 952 43.28 -5.26 -8.47
CA VAL A 952 43.88 -5.02 -7.16
C VAL A 952 45.23 -4.34 -7.41
N SER A 953 45.20 -3.06 -7.52
CA SER A 953 46.35 -2.18 -7.25
C SER A 953 45.84 -0.76 -7.01
#